data_5c0f3447a431da9b44fb954a6bb57feb
#
_entry.id   5c0f3447a431da9b44fb954a6bb57feb
#
_cell.length_a   1.000
_cell.length_b   1.000
_cell.length_c   1.000
_cell.angle_alpha   90.00
_cell.angle_beta   90.00
_cell.angle_gamma   90.00
#
_symmetry.space_group_name_H-M   'P 1'
#
loop_
_entity.id
_entity.type
_entity.pdbx_description
1 polymer ?
#
loop_
_entity_poly.entity_id
_entity_poly.type
_entity_poly.pdbx_seq_one_letter_code
_entity_poly.pdbx_strand_id
1 'polypeptide(L)'
;MLARSKGFTAAALVSIALGVGVNTTIFSFVNAALFRPLPVPRSEELVRLWDGHSSSYPDYVAYRDETGVFAGLAAYAQRPMSLTSGEQTERVWGEIVSGNYFDVLAKPPAQGRAFLPEEDRTPGTHPVVVISGRLWKRHFNSDPGIIGKTILLSNQSFTVVGITAEDFAGASALTPPDLWVPMMSEPLVQPGSVSLTSPDDGWLNLLGRIRPGVTLAQARAATLLVAARLHQARKARDTGPEDPGGRQVTVEPARGLMVPPQGRMATAFAAGLLLTVVTLVLLVACANVANMLLARAAARRKEIAVRLTLGASRWRVVRQLLTESLLLALAGGAAGLLLALWSSELLQSLLPQSPEGMRAPLDTSPDLRVFLYTLLLSVLTGIVFGLVPALQASKPNLVSALKDEAVGFSWRRLSLRNALVVGQVAVSLLLLVAAGLFVRNLRNTQHADPGFQIENGFVMTYDLGIANYSPARGKLLHEELLSRVRAIPGVRAASLAEFVPLGGGGNKSPLYVEGEAVMSDRLDEDSLLSHATVTTDYFKTMGIALVSGRDFGEADTASAPRVVVVNETLARRLAPDGNAVGKRLRMDSKGEYLEVVGVAKDIKYSQLAEKTPYFAYRPLSQQYRPRMTIHVRTTGDSQAVMDKVRAQVRALDRSLPLTGVETLAEHMRAPLAPARLLAWLSGAFGVLALLLAATGLYGVMAYLVSGRTREFGIRVALGANGVDVLRLVLVEGLMLVGVGVLLGLLASAALTRVLQSMLYGVSATDPMTFTGMALLLAAVTLVACYIPARRAMKTDPMVALRYE
;
A
#
# COMPACT_ATOMS: atom_id res chain seq x y z
N MET A 1 -2.11 -11.38 43.72
CA MET A 1 -2.52 -12.67 43.11
C MET A 1 -1.84 -12.93 41.77
N LEU A 2 -1.82 -12.00 40.85
CA LEU A 2 -1.12 -12.17 39.54
C LEU A 2 0.38 -12.46 39.70
N ALA A 3 1.06 -11.84 40.68
CA ALA A 3 2.49 -12.07 40.94
C ALA A 3 2.84 -13.48 41.44
N ARG A 4 1.87 -14.23 41.99
CA ARG A 4 2.08 -15.61 42.46
C ARG A 4 2.04 -16.68 41.37
N SER A 5 1.48 -16.38 40.17
CA SER A 5 1.38 -17.28 39.02
C SER A 5 2.13 -16.68 37.82
N LYS A 6 3.45 -16.59 37.95
CA LYS A 6 4.33 -15.89 36.97
C LYS A 6 4.15 -16.40 35.53
N GLY A 7 4.11 -17.70 35.31
CA GLY A 7 3.98 -18.29 33.97
C GLY A 7 2.64 -17.97 33.29
N PHE A 8 1.51 -18.05 34.03
CA PHE A 8 0.20 -17.65 33.51
C PHE A 8 0.16 -16.16 33.14
N THR A 9 0.64 -15.29 34.06
CA THR A 9 0.63 -13.84 33.84
C THR A 9 1.48 -13.46 32.63
N ALA A 10 2.67 -14.06 32.48
CA ALA A 10 3.54 -13.83 31.34
C ALA A 10 2.88 -14.28 30.02
N ALA A 11 2.31 -15.49 29.97
CA ALA A 11 1.64 -15.99 28.77
C ALA A 11 0.43 -15.13 28.38
N ALA A 12 -0.38 -14.71 29.35
CA ALA A 12 -1.52 -13.83 29.11
C ALA A 12 -1.09 -12.42 28.62
N LEU A 13 -0.08 -11.84 29.27
CA LEU A 13 0.48 -10.55 28.88
C LEU A 13 1.05 -10.58 27.46
N VAL A 14 1.86 -11.61 27.14
CA VAL A 14 2.43 -11.77 25.80
C VAL A 14 1.33 -11.93 24.74
N SER A 15 0.31 -12.75 25.01
CA SER A 15 -0.81 -12.94 24.07
C SER A 15 -1.57 -11.63 23.82
N ILE A 16 -1.88 -10.87 24.88
CA ILE A 16 -2.59 -9.59 24.75
C ILE A 16 -1.68 -8.56 24.06
N ALA A 17 -0.40 -8.46 24.45
CA ALA A 17 0.55 -7.51 23.89
C ALA A 17 0.75 -7.74 22.39
N LEU A 18 0.87 -8.99 21.96
CA LEU A 18 0.97 -9.33 20.53
C LEU A 18 -0.34 -9.00 19.78
N GLY A 19 -1.50 -9.38 20.32
CA GLY A 19 -2.79 -9.11 19.68
C GLY A 19 -3.11 -7.61 19.60
N VAL A 20 -2.94 -6.86 20.68
CA VAL A 20 -3.18 -5.42 20.72
C VAL A 20 -2.11 -4.67 19.94
N GLY A 21 -0.83 -5.04 20.08
CA GLY A 21 0.29 -4.37 19.44
C GLY A 21 0.20 -4.41 17.92
N VAL A 22 -0.06 -5.59 17.35
CA VAL A 22 -0.23 -5.75 15.89
C VAL A 22 -1.43 -4.93 15.38
N ASN A 23 -2.57 -4.95 16.11
CA ASN A 23 -3.73 -4.13 15.76
C ASN A 23 -3.40 -2.64 15.80
N THR A 24 -2.70 -2.19 16.84
CA THR A 24 -2.30 -0.80 16.99
C THR A 24 -1.33 -0.36 15.88
N THR A 25 -0.37 -1.20 15.50
CA THR A 25 0.57 -0.93 14.38
C THR A 25 -0.18 -0.73 13.07
N ILE A 26 -1.06 -1.66 12.72
CA ILE A 26 -1.83 -1.56 11.47
C ILE A 26 -2.82 -0.39 11.53
N PHE A 27 -3.46 -0.15 12.68
CA PHE A 27 -4.32 1.01 12.84
C PHE A 27 -3.54 2.33 12.72
N SER A 28 -2.33 2.43 13.26
CA SER A 28 -1.47 3.62 13.11
C SER A 28 -1.15 3.90 11.65
N PHE A 29 -0.84 2.84 10.88
CA PHE A 29 -0.61 2.95 9.43
C PHE A 29 -1.87 3.41 8.69
N VAL A 30 -3.02 2.79 8.95
CA VAL A 30 -4.31 3.16 8.35
C VAL A 30 -4.73 4.58 8.75
N ASN A 31 -4.52 4.96 10.01
CA ASN A 31 -4.78 6.31 10.50
C ASN A 31 -3.92 7.35 9.78
N ALA A 32 -2.61 7.09 9.65
CA ALA A 32 -1.71 7.96 8.91
C ALA A 32 -2.10 8.09 7.42
N ALA A 33 -2.49 6.97 6.80
CA ALA A 33 -2.84 6.94 5.39
C ALA A 33 -4.19 7.57 5.06
N LEU A 34 -5.21 7.46 5.93
CA LEU A 34 -6.59 7.83 5.60
C LEU A 34 -7.18 8.95 6.44
N PHE A 35 -6.78 9.07 7.71
CA PHE A 35 -7.51 9.90 8.67
C PHE A 35 -6.70 11.05 9.26
N ARG A 36 -5.37 10.97 9.20
CA ARG A 36 -4.51 11.98 9.81
C ARG A 36 -4.65 13.31 9.08
N PRO A 37 -4.97 14.42 9.77
CA PRO A 37 -5.02 15.72 9.14
C PRO A 37 -3.62 16.18 8.73
N LEU A 38 -3.55 17.11 7.77
CA LEU A 38 -2.27 17.73 7.41
C LEU A 38 -1.63 18.40 8.65
N PRO A 39 -0.31 18.36 8.80
CA PRO A 39 0.40 18.93 9.96
C PRO A 39 0.51 20.47 9.87
N VAL A 40 -0.62 21.13 9.71
CA VAL A 40 -0.74 22.59 9.56
C VAL A 40 -1.83 23.14 10.48
N PRO A 41 -1.74 24.43 10.91
CA PRO A 41 -2.74 25.02 11.79
C PRO A 41 -4.14 25.00 11.18
N ARG A 42 -5.14 24.72 12.03
CA ARG A 42 -6.57 24.67 11.63
C ARG A 42 -6.81 23.80 10.39
N SER A 43 -6.18 22.63 10.35
CA SER A 43 -6.29 21.68 9.25
C SER A 43 -7.72 21.16 9.03
N GLU A 44 -8.60 21.25 10.02
CA GLU A 44 -10.03 20.92 9.93
C GLU A 44 -10.81 21.84 9.00
N GLU A 45 -10.32 23.06 8.76
CA GLU A 45 -10.89 24.02 7.79
C GLU A 45 -10.44 23.76 6.37
N LEU A 46 -9.39 22.90 6.18
CA LEU A 46 -8.84 22.62 4.87
C LEU A 46 -9.63 21.55 4.13
N VAL A 47 -9.96 21.87 2.89
CA VAL A 47 -10.64 20.95 1.96
C VAL A 47 -9.87 20.86 0.65
N ARG A 48 -9.90 19.66 0.06
CA ARG A 48 -9.44 19.42 -1.29
C ARG A 48 -10.62 19.52 -2.26
N LEU A 49 -10.44 20.23 -3.36
CA LEU A 49 -11.31 20.17 -4.53
C LEU A 49 -10.74 19.16 -5.52
N TRP A 50 -11.62 18.34 -6.06
CA TRP A 50 -11.31 17.39 -7.11
C TRP A 50 -12.44 17.39 -8.13
N ASP A 51 -12.17 17.70 -9.40
CA ASP A 51 -13.17 17.79 -10.46
C ASP A 51 -13.10 16.63 -11.49
N GLY A 52 -12.81 15.42 -10.98
CA GLY A 52 -12.66 14.22 -11.79
C GLY A 52 -11.27 14.04 -12.40
N HIS A 53 -10.56 15.14 -12.64
CA HIS A 53 -9.19 15.24 -13.16
C HIS A 53 -8.42 16.34 -12.42
N SER A 54 -7.18 16.59 -12.79
CA SER A 54 -6.47 17.80 -12.37
C SER A 54 -7.14 19.02 -12.98
N SER A 55 -7.24 20.11 -12.22
CA SER A 55 -7.85 21.37 -12.69
C SER A 55 -6.89 22.12 -13.60
N SER A 56 -7.41 22.87 -14.55
CA SER A 56 -6.63 23.83 -15.31
C SER A 56 -6.42 25.14 -14.53
N TYR A 57 -5.50 25.98 -14.97
CA TYR A 57 -5.31 27.30 -14.35
C TYR A 57 -6.55 28.22 -14.48
N PRO A 58 -7.24 28.28 -15.65
CA PRO A 58 -8.52 28.99 -15.76
C PRO A 58 -9.61 28.47 -14.81
N ASP A 59 -9.69 27.15 -14.58
CA ASP A 59 -10.64 26.58 -13.62
C ASP A 59 -10.32 26.99 -12.18
N TYR A 60 -9.04 26.94 -11.81
CA TYR A 60 -8.60 27.40 -10.50
C TYR A 60 -9.03 28.86 -10.26
N VAL A 61 -8.82 29.76 -11.24
CA VAL A 61 -9.23 31.15 -11.15
C VAL A 61 -10.74 31.29 -10.96
N ALA A 62 -11.53 30.55 -11.74
CA ALA A 62 -12.99 30.57 -11.62
C ALA A 62 -13.45 30.05 -10.23
N TYR A 63 -12.90 28.93 -9.74
CA TYR A 63 -13.23 28.44 -8.41
C TYR A 63 -12.84 29.43 -7.31
N ARG A 64 -11.67 30.09 -7.43
CA ARG A 64 -11.16 31.04 -6.45
C ARG A 64 -12.05 32.28 -6.35
N ASP A 65 -12.43 32.83 -7.49
CA ASP A 65 -13.06 34.15 -7.55
C ASP A 65 -14.60 34.07 -7.40
N GLU A 66 -15.23 32.98 -7.82
CA GLU A 66 -16.68 32.92 -7.94
C GLU A 66 -17.40 32.11 -6.85
N THR A 67 -16.71 31.18 -6.19
CA THR A 67 -17.40 30.38 -5.16
C THR A 67 -17.77 31.13 -3.91
N GLY A 68 -16.98 32.12 -3.51
CA GLY A 68 -17.19 32.95 -2.34
C GLY A 68 -17.15 32.27 -0.97
N VAL A 69 -16.95 30.95 -0.94
CA VAL A 69 -17.01 30.12 0.28
C VAL A 69 -15.64 29.84 0.90
N PHE A 70 -14.57 30.10 0.19
CA PHE A 70 -13.20 29.93 0.67
C PHE A 70 -12.64 31.23 1.22
N ALA A 71 -11.95 31.15 2.36
CA ALA A 71 -11.12 32.24 2.87
C ALA A 71 -9.87 32.43 1.97
N GLY A 72 -9.42 31.35 1.37
CA GLY A 72 -8.40 31.30 0.33
C GLY A 72 -8.44 29.94 -0.36
N LEU A 73 -8.23 29.95 -1.68
CA LEU A 73 -8.05 28.76 -2.50
C LEU A 73 -6.64 28.79 -3.08
N ALA A 74 -5.87 27.74 -2.84
CA ALA A 74 -4.54 27.56 -3.41
C ALA A 74 -4.55 26.46 -4.47
N ALA A 75 -3.73 26.64 -5.49
CA ALA A 75 -3.43 25.63 -6.50
C ALA A 75 -1.98 25.19 -6.36
N TYR A 76 -1.72 23.91 -6.59
CA TYR A 76 -0.37 23.37 -6.56
C TYR A 76 -0.21 22.20 -7.53
N ALA A 77 1.01 22.03 -8.03
CA ALA A 77 1.40 20.87 -8.81
C ALA A 77 2.84 20.47 -8.49
N GLN A 78 3.04 19.21 -8.22
CA GLN A 78 4.37 18.68 -7.98
C GLN A 78 5.07 18.41 -9.31
N ARG A 79 6.31 18.89 -9.45
CA ARG A 79 7.14 18.76 -10.65
C ARG A 79 8.58 18.42 -10.29
N PRO A 80 9.22 17.53 -11.07
CA PRO A 80 10.67 17.36 -10.99
C PRO A 80 11.37 18.58 -11.57
N MET A 81 12.44 19.01 -10.91
CA MET A 81 13.26 20.14 -11.32
C MET A 81 14.75 19.76 -11.20
N SER A 82 15.63 20.40 -11.95
CA SER A 82 17.07 20.22 -11.79
C SER A 82 17.63 21.35 -10.93
N LEU A 83 18.32 21.00 -9.84
CA LEU A 83 19.04 21.94 -8.98
C LEU A 83 20.53 21.76 -9.22
N THR A 84 21.20 22.82 -9.73
CA THR A 84 22.63 22.83 -9.98
C THR A 84 23.34 23.64 -8.91
N SER A 85 24.35 23.03 -8.29
CA SER A 85 25.24 23.68 -7.33
C SER A 85 26.67 23.28 -7.65
N GLY A 86 27.47 24.25 -8.08
CA GLY A 86 28.83 24.00 -8.57
C GLY A 86 28.83 23.06 -9.78
N GLU A 87 29.57 21.96 -9.67
CA GLU A 87 29.66 20.94 -10.75
C GLU A 87 28.61 19.81 -10.64
N GLN A 88 27.76 19.82 -9.65
CA GLN A 88 26.77 18.76 -9.42
C GLN A 88 25.37 19.27 -9.73
N THR A 89 24.64 18.47 -10.52
CA THR A 89 23.22 18.67 -10.76
C THR A 89 22.44 17.51 -10.14
N GLU A 90 21.50 17.86 -9.30
CA GLU A 90 20.61 16.95 -8.61
C GLU A 90 19.17 17.15 -9.10
N ARG A 91 18.41 16.08 -9.28
CA ARG A 91 16.97 16.16 -9.47
C ARG A 91 16.31 16.35 -8.11
N VAL A 92 15.55 17.42 -7.97
CA VAL A 92 14.76 17.74 -6.77
C VAL A 92 13.27 17.74 -7.11
N TRP A 93 12.44 17.52 -6.08
CA TRP A 93 11.00 17.66 -6.24
C TRP A 93 10.55 19.04 -5.81
N GLY A 94 10.05 19.82 -6.76
CA GLY A 94 9.46 21.13 -6.50
C GLY A 94 7.93 21.09 -6.56
N GLU A 95 7.29 22.02 -5.87
CA GLU A 95 5.88 22.35 -6.08
C GLU A 95 5.77 23.71 -6.74
N ILE A 96 5.04 23.78 -7.87
CA ILE A 96 4.58 25.01 -8.48
C ILE A 96 3.29 25.37 -7.77
N VAL A 97 3.22 26.52 -7.10
CA VAL A 97 2.12 26.88 -6.21
C VAL A 97 1.58 28.29 -6.48
N SER A 98 0.29 28.50 -6.23
CA SER A 98 -0.27 29.85 -6.25
C SER A 98 0.35 30.72 -5.15
N GLY A 99 0.48 32.03 -5.38
CA GLY A 99 1.17 32.97 -4.48
C GLY A 99 0.63 32.97 -3.04
N ASN A 100 -0.64 32.63 -2.84
CA ASN A 100 -1.30 32.53 -1.54
C ASN A 100 -1.17 31.16 -0.84
N TYR A 101 -0.34 30.25 -1.36
CA TYR A 101 -0.25 28.86 -0.88
C TYR A 101 0.07 28.76 0.61
N PHE A 102 1.09 29.49 1.08
CA PHE A 102 1.51 29.46 2.49
C PHE A 102 0.46 30.10 3.42
N ASP A 103 -0.29 31.10 2.94
CA ASP A 103 -1.38 31.74 3.69
C ASP A 103 -2.56 30.78 3.84
N VAL A 104 -2.93 30.05 2.77
CA VAL A 104 -3.99 29.02 2.82
C VAL A 104 -3.62 27.91 3.76
N LEU A 105 -2.36 27.48 3.80
CA LEU A 105 -1.86 26.50 4.77
C LEU A 105 -1.69 27.07 6.19
N ALA A 106 -1.71 28.40 6.35
CA ALA A 106 -1.43 29.10 7.62
C ALA A 106 -0.08 28.69 8.24
N LYS A 107 0.92 28.40 7.41
CA LYS A 107 2.26 28.00 7.83
C LYS A 107 3.30 28.71 6.97
N PRO A 108 3.67 29.95 7.31
CA PRO A 108 4.68 30.72 6.58
C PRO A 108 6.07 30.07 6.69
N PRO A 109 7.01 30.42 5.82
CA PRO A 109 8.41 30.04 5.96
C PRO A 109 8.96 30.36 7.34
N ALA A 110 9.84 29.52 7.88
CA ALA A 110 10.45 29.71 9.19
C ALA A 110 11.49 30.84 9.19
N GLN A 111 12.12 31.08 8.03
CA GLN A 111 13.06 32.18 7.82
C GLN A 111 12.75 32.85 6.45
N GLY A 112 13.01 34.16 6.36
CA GLY A 112 12.68 34.92 5.17
C GLY A 112 11.18 35.21 5.05
N ARG A 113 10.62 35.10 3.85
CA ARG A 113 9.22 35.43 3.56
C ARG A 113 8.56 34.42 2.60
N ALA A 114 7.23 34.44 2.56
CA ALA A 114 6.43 33.78 1.53
C ALA A 114 6.44 34.59 0.22
N PHE A 115 5.71 34.13 -0.77
CA PHE A 115 5.55 34.82 -2.06
C PHE A 115 4.68 36.05 -1.89
N LEU A 116 5.03 37.12 -2.67
CA LEU A 116 4.26 38.36 -2.74
C LEU A 116 3.20 38.26 -3.86
N PRO A 117 2.08 38.96 -3.76
CA PRO A 117 1.04 38.91 -4.79
C PRO A 117 1.52 39.31 -6.19
N GLU A 118 2.49 40.19 -6.30
CA GLU A 118 3.11 40.61 -7.59
C GLU A 118 3.95 39.52 -8.23
N GLU A 119 4.51 38.61 -7.43
CA GLU A 119 5.34 37.49 -7.91
C GLU A 119 4.51 36.39 -8.56
N ASP A 120 3.16 36.42 -8.41
CA ASP A 120 2.22 35.46 -8.99
C ASP A 120 1.20 36.09 -9.95
N ARG A 121 1.58 37.18 -10.64
CA ARG A 121 0.69 37.89 -11.60
C ARG A 121 1.06 37.69 -13.05
N THR A 122 2.35 37.79 -13.35
CA THR A 122 2.83 37.82 -14.73
C THR A 122 3.77 36.64 -14.98
N PRO A 123 3.49 35.79 -15.98
CA PRO A 123 4.34 34.62 -16.25
C PRO A 123 5.80 34.99 -16.53
N GLY A 124 6.74 34.29 -15.89
CA GLY A 124 8.18 34.40 -16.14
C GLY A 124 8.90 35.63 -15.60
N THR A 125 8.22 36.50 -14.82
CA THR A 125 8.82 37.81 -14.45
C THR A 125 9.56 37.80 -13.11
N HIS A 126 9.18 36.92 -12.18
CA HIS A 126 9.74 36.94 -10.83
C HIS A 126 10.26 35.53 -10.46
N PRO A 127 11.50 35.16 -10.81
CA PRO A 127 12.10 33.87 -10.48
C PRO A 127 12.53 33.84 -9.01
N VAL A 128 11.59 33.56 -8.13
CA VAL A 128 11.82 33.40 -6.68
C VAL A 128 11.51 31.99 -6.25
N VAL A 129 12.16 31.54 -5.17
CA VAL A 129 12.01 30.20 -4.63
C VAL A 129 12.01 30.19 -3.12
N VAL A 130 11.16 29.37 -2.51
CA VAL A 130 11.21 29.00 -1.10
C VAL A 130 11.75 27.58 -1.03
N ILE A 131 12.79 27.34 -0.25
CA ILE A 131 13.42 26.01 -0.08
C ILE A 131 12.97 25.33 1.20
N SER A 132 12.97 24.00 1.22
CA SER A 132 12.67 23.25 2.44
C SER A 132 13.83 23.29 3.43
N GLY A 133 13.54 23.25 4.74
CA GLY A 133 14.60 23.14 5.77
C GLY A 133 15.44 21.88 5.60
N ARG A 134 14.88 20.79 4.99
CA ARG A 134 15.61 19.58 4.64
C ARG A 134 16.63 19.82 3.54
N LEU A 135 16.20 20.47 2.43
CA LEU A 135 17.10 20.82 1.33
C LEU A 135 18.19 21.80 1.79
N TRP A 136 17.83 22.79 2.60
CA TRP A 136 18.75 23.74 3.19
C TRP A 136 19.87 23.05 3.98
N LYS A 137 19.53 22.07 4.81
CA LYS A 137 20.52 21.28 5.58
C LYS A 137 21.34 20.37 4.67
N ARG A 138 20.67 19.60 3.77
CA ARG A 138 21.32 18.58 2.96
C ARG A 138 22.24 19.15 1.90
N HIS A 139 21.82 20.22 1.24
CA HIS A 139 22.49 20.76 0.05
C HIS A 139 23.25 22.04 0.30
N PHE A 140 22.75 22.88 1.21
CA PHE A 140 23.34 24.19 1.49
C PHE A 140 24.03 24.27 2.88
N ASN A 141 24.29 23.12 3.52
CA ASN A 141 24.98 23.01 4.81
C ASN A 141 24.45 23.98 5.89
N SER A 142 23.16 24.27 5.88
CA SER A 142 22.51 25.24 6.78
C SER A 142 23.12 26.64 6.72
N ASP A 143 23.60 27.11 5.55
CA ASP A 143 24.12 28.47 5.35
C ASP A 143 23.03 29.51 5.65
N PRO A 144 23.13 30.30 6.72
CA PRO A 144 22.13 31.31 7.06
C PRO A 144 22.07 32.45 6.04
N GLY A 145 23.13 32.64 5.26
CA GLY A 145 23.20 33.68 4.22
C GLY A 145 22.62 33.25 2.87
N ILE A 146 21.90 32.11 2.77
CA ILE A 146 21.33 31.67 1.49
C ILE A 146 20.13 32.52 1.03
N ILE A 147 19.42 33.17 1.96
CA ILE A 147 18.31 34.08 1.63
C ILE A 147 18.88 35.31 0.89
N GLY A 148 18.27 35.60 -0.26
CA GLY A 148 18.73 36.66 -1.18
C GLY A 148 19.79 36.18 -2.19
N LYS A 149 20.38 35.00 -2.03
CA LYS A 149 21.28 34.42 -3.04
C LYS A 149 20.49 33.77 -4.16
N THR A 150 21.11 33.63 -5.31
CA THR A 150 20.55 32.92 -6.47
C THR A 150 21.02 31.48 -6.49
N ILE A 151 20.10 30.59 -6.85
CA ILE A 151 20.36 29.20 -7.17
C ILE A 151 19.96 28.91 -8.60
N LEU A 152 20.60 27.96 -9.24
CA LEU A 152 20.27 27.56 -10.61
C LEU A 152 19.26 26.41 -10.58
N LEU A 153 18.02 26.71 -10.92
CA LEU A 153 16.89 25.76 -10.96
C LEU A 153 16.41 25.62 -12.38
N SER A 154 16.40 24.40 -12.93
CA SER A 154 16.05 24.12 -14.34
C SER A 154 16.77 25.04 -15.33
N ASN A 155 18.08 25.23 -15.13
CA ASN A 155 18.93 26.16 -15.90
C ASN A 155 18.50 27.62 -15.87
N GLN A 156 17.68 28.04 -14.91
CA GLN A 156 17.26 29.43 -14.69
C GLN A 156 17.69 29.87 -13.28
N SER A 157 18.05 31.15 -13.16
CA SER A 157 18.46 31.73 -11.89
C SER A 157 17.24 32.11 -11.05
N PHE A 158 17.09 31.52 -9.87
CA PHE A 158 16.03 31.82 -8.91
C PHE A 158 16.61 32.39 -7.63
N THR A 159 15.99 33.42 -7.08
CA THR A 159 16.37 34.03 -5.80
C THR A 159 15.69 33.33 -4.65
N VAL A 160 16.46 32.85 -3.67
CA VAL A 160 15.90 32.23 -2.45
C VAL A 160 15.30 33.30 -1.56
N VAL A 161 13.99 33.28 -1.35
CA VAL A 161 13.26 34.30 -0.54
C VAL A 161 12.84 33.80 0.82
N GLY A 162 12.81 32.46 1.03
CA GLY A 162 12.45 31.88 2.32
C GLY A 162 12.89 30.44 2.48
N ILE A 163 12.88 29.99 3.73
CA ILE A 163 13.19 28.61 4.13
C ILE A 163 12.06 28.11 5.02
N THR A 164 11.46 26.99 4.69
CA THR A 164 10.40 26.39 5.53
C THR A 164 10.98 25.67 6.74
N ALA A 165 10.15 25.40 7.74
CA ALA A 165 10.51 24.48 8.82
C ALA A 165 10.83 23.08 8.27
N GLU A 166 11.70 22.34 8.95
CA GLU A 166 12.16 21.01 8.50
C GLU A 166 11.01 19.97 8.42
N ASP A 167 10.03 20.09 9.31
CA ASP A 167 8.83 19.25 9.37
C ASP A 167 7.76 19.62 8.35
N PHE A 168 7.93 20.71 7.60
CA PHE A 168 6.96 21.15 6.61
C PHE A 168 7.04 20.29 5.35
N ALA A 169 5.95 19.56 5.06
CA ALA A 169 5.84 18.65 3.91
C ALA A 169 4.92 19.21 2.79
N GLY A 170 4.48 20.46 2.90
CA GLY A 170 3.51 21.01 1.94
C GLY A 170 2.15 20.32 2.01
N ALA A 171 1.45 20.31 0.89
CA ALA A 171 0.17 19.61 0.73
C ALA A 171 0.34 18.12 0.41
N SER A 172 1.56 17.64 0.06
CA SER A 172 1.83 16.27 -0.33
C SER A 172 2.47 15.47 0.81
N ALA A 173 1.71 14.52 1.38
CA ALA A 173 2.23 13.65 2.43
C ALA A 173 3.15 12.53 1.91
N LEU A 174 3.02 12.13 0.63
CA LEU A 174 3.79 11.02 0.05
C LEU A 174 5.17 11.43 -0.43
N THR A 175 5.27 12.61 -1.03
CA THR A 175 6.49 13.13 -1.63
C THR A 175 6.66 14.58 -1.20
N PRO A 176 7.22 14.82 0.00
CA PRO A 176 7.41 16.18 0.48
C PRO A 176 8.36 16.93 -0.46
N PRO A 177 7.94 18.11 -0.95
CA PRO A 177 8.75 18.89 -1.89
C PRO A 177 10.02 19.41 -1.22
N ASP A 178 11.07 19.55 -2.02
CA ASP A 178 12.34 20.15 -1.64
C ASP A 178 12.27 21.68 -1.72
N LEU A 179 11.41 22.20 -2.60
CA LEU A 179 11.26 23.64 -2.84
C LEU A 179 9.89 24.00 -3.42
N TRP A 180 9.55 25.27 -3.37
CA TRP A 180 8.31 25.85 -3.91
C TRP A 180 8.65 27.03 -4.82
N VAL A 181 7.97 27.14 -5.97
CA VAL A 181 8.05 28.29 -6.89
C VAL A 181 6.65 28.81 -7.18
N PRO A 182 6.49 30.14 -7.44
CA PRO A 182 5.19 30.71 -7.81
C PRO A 182 4.63 30.08 -9.08
N MET A 183 3.30 30.06 -9.22
CA MET A 183 2.60 29.52 -10.39
C MET A 183 3.08 30.18 -11.69
N MET A 184 3.32 31.47 -11.65
CA MET A 184 3.81 32.22 -12.79
C MET A 184 5.27 31.90 -13.18
N SER A 185 6.00 31.13 -12.40
CA SER A 185 7.33 30.65 -12.75
C SER A 185 7.30 29.35 -13.58
N GLU A 186 6.10 28.77 -13.83
CA GLU A 186 5.96 27.53 -14.63
C GLU A 186 6.73 27.61 -15.96
N PRO A 187 6.59 28.67 -16.79
CA PRO A 187 7.28 28.72 -18.06
C PRO A 187 8.82 28.79 -17.97
N LEU A 188 9.36 29.14 -16.80
CA LEU A 188 10.80 29.14 -16.54
C LEU A 188 11.30 27.73 -16.13
N VAL A 189 10.47 26.96 -15.43
CA VAL A 189 10.84 25.66 -14.88
C VAL A 189 10.68 24.53 -15.91
N GLN A 190 9.57 24.55 -16.67
CA GLN A 190 9.26 23.55 -17.69
C GLN A 190 8.56 24.17 -18.91
N PRO A 191 9.25 24.89 -19.76
CA PRO A 191 8.65 25.59 -20.92
C PRO A 191 7.83 24.65 -21.80
N GLY A 192 6.58 25.03 -22.05
CA GLY A 192 5.69 24.30 -22.97
C GLY A 192 5.18 22.97 -22.44
N SER A 193 5.37 22.69 -21.17
CA SER A 193 4.85 21.45 -20.56
C SER A 193 3.34 21.51 -20.33
N VAL A 194 2.82 22.70 -19.98
CA VAL A 194 1.40 22.97 -19.73
C VAL A 194 1.07 24.42 -20.15
N SER A 195 -0.21 24.70 -20.32
CA SER A 195 -0.69 26.04 -20.66
C SER A 195 -1.39 26.69 -19.45
N LEU A 196 -1.00 27.93 -19.14
CA LEU A 196 -1.70 28.77 -18.17
C LEU A 196 -3.00 29.37 -18.73
N THR A 197 -3.25 29.25 -20.03
CA THR A 197 -4.42 29.84 -20.69
C THR A 197 -5.42 28.81 -21.21
N SER A 198 -5.00 27.55 -21.38
CA SER A 198 -5.87 26.49 -21.88
C SER A 198 -6.77 25.96 -20.76
N PRO A 199 -8.10 25.93 -20.93
CA PRO A 199 -9.00 25.30 -19.98
C PRO A 199 -8.94 23.77 -20.02
N ASP A 200 -8.31 23.18 -21.07
CA ASP A 200 -8.25 21.72 -21.28
C ASP A 200 -6.97 21.11 -20.69
N ASP A 201 -5.99 21.95 -20.33
CA ASP A 201 -4.76 21.53 -19.66
C ASP A 201 -4.95 21.41 -18.15
N GLY A 202 -5.46 20.24 -17.71
CA GLY A 202 -5.62 19.94 -16.30
C GLY A 202 -4.33 19.40 -15.67
N TRP A 203 -3.70 20.16 -14.76
CA TRP A 203 -2.46 19.77 -14.10
C TRP A 203 -2.34 20.18 -12.63
N LEU A 204 -3.33 20.92 -12.12
CA LEU A 204 -3.34 21.50 -10.78
C LEU A 204 -4.19 20.70 -9.81
N ASN A 205 -3.70 20.57 -8.60
CA ASN A 205 -4.48 20.17 -7.44
C ASN A 205 -4.95 21.42 -6.69
N LEU A 206 -6.16 21.40 -6.15
CA LEU A 206 -6.74 22.54 -5.46
C LEU A 206 -6.93 22.26 -3.98
N LEU A 207 -6.51 23.21 -3.13
CA LEU A 207 -6.65 23.15 -1.68
C LEU A 207 -7.29 24.46 -1.19
N GLY A 208 -8.47 24.37 -0.57
CA GLY A 208 -9.21 25.52 -0.08
C GLY A 208 -9.28 25.54 1.45
N ARG A 209 -9.23 26.73 2.04
CA ARG A 209 -9.60 26.97 3.43
C ARG A 209 -11.01 27.52 3.46
N ILE A 210 -11.93 26.81 4.09
CA ILE A 210 -13.34 27.24 4.22
C ILE A 210 -13.41 28.48 5.11
N ARG A 211 -14.27 29.44 4.74
CA ARG A 211 -14.52 30.63 5.57
C ARG A 211 -15.16 30.26 6.90
N PRO A 212 -14.84 30.96 8.00
CA PRO A 212 -15.53 30.76 9.27
C PRO A 212 -17.05 30.92 9.10
N GLY A 213 -17.80 29.97 9.66
CA GLY A 213 -19.26 29.95 9.57
C GLY A 213 -19.84 29.25 8.33
N VAL A 214 -19.03 28.89 7.33
CA VAL A 214 -19.46 28.11 6.17
C VAL A 214 -19.31 26.62 6.44
N THR A 215 -20.35 25.84 6.21
CA THR A 215 -20.32 24.38 6.35
C THR A 215 -19.73 23.72 5.11
N LEU A 216 -19.20 22.50 5.26
CA LEU A 216 -18.71 21.70 4.14
C LEU A 216 -19.81 21.47 3.07
N ALA A 217 -21.08 21.33 3.49
CA ALA A 217 -22.22 21.17 2.57
C ALA A 217 -22.44 22.41 1.72
N GLN A 218 -22.34 23.60 2.31
CA GLN A 218 -22.43 24.87 1.59
C GLN A 218 -21.24 25.05 0.63
N ALA A 219 -20.03 24.70 1.07
CA ALA A 219 -18.85 24.75 0.22
C ALA A 219 -19.00 23.81 -0.99
N ARG A 220 -19.51 22.61 -0.80
CA ARG A 220 -19.84 21.66 -1.88
C ARG A 220 -20.85 22.25 -2.86
N ALA A 221 -21.97 22.78 -2.37
CA ALA A 221 -23.02 23.32 -3.21
C ALA A 221 -22.53 24.50 -4.07
N ALA A 222 -21.78 25.43 -3.49
CA ALA A 222 -21.23 26.57 -4.21
C ALA A 222 -20.21 26.14 -5.28
N THR A 223 -19.33 25.17 -4.92
CA THR A 223 -18.35 24.64 -5.88
C THR A 223 -19.03 23.92 -7.04
N LEU A 224 -20.08 23.13 -6.78
CA LEU A 224 -20.85 22.42 -7.81
C LEU A 224 -21.51 23.38 -8.79
N LEU A 225 -22.01 24.56 -8.35
CA LEU A 225 -22.58 25.57 -9.23
C LEU A 225 -21.54 26.11 -10.23
N VAL A 226 -20.35 26.47 -9.76
CA VAL A 226 -19.27 26.93 -10.62
C VAL A 226 -18.81 25.82 -11.56
N ALA A 227 -18.68 24.58 -11.07
CA ALA A 227 -18.31 23.41 -11.87
C ALA A 227 -19.32 23.17 -13.02
N ALA A 228 -20.62 23.23 -12.74
CA ALA A 228 -21.66 23.05 -13.73
C ALA A 228 -21.57 24.10 -14.85
N ARG A 229 -21.29 25.36 -14.48
CA ARG A 229 -21.09 26.42 -15.46
C ARG A 229 -19.84 26.21 -16.31
N LEU A 230 -18.72 25.84 -15.70
CA LEU A 230 -17.46 25.51 -16.40
C LEU A 230 -17.66 24.34 -17.37
N HIS A 231 -18.41 23.33 -16.94
CA HIS A 231 -18.76 22.18 -17.79
C HIS A 231 -19.61 22.61 -18.99
N GLN A 232 -20.64 23.44 -18.80
CA GLN A 232 -21.47 23.98 -19.89
C GLN A 232 -20.65 24.81 -20.88
N ALA A 233 -19.73 25.66 -20.37
CA ALA A 233 -18.85 26.46 -21.22
C ALA A 233 -17.89 25.61 -22.06
N ARG A 234 -17.41 24.49 -21.54
CA ARG A 234 -16.59 23.51 -22.28
C ARG A 234 -17.43 22.77 -23.33
N LYS A 235 -18.59 22.27 -22.94
CA LYS A 235 -19.51 21.58 -23.87
C LYS A 235 -19.89 22.46 -25.07
N ALA A 236 -20.01 23.77 -24.87
CA ALA A 236 -20.28 24.72 -25.95
C ALA A 236 -19.08 24.93 -26.90
N ARG A 237 -17.85 24.64 -26.47
CA ARG A 237 -16.62 24.76 -27.28
C ARG A 237 -16.23 23.47 -27.98
N ASP A 238 -16.57 22.34 -27.38
CA ASP A 238 -16.19 21.01 -27.87
C ASP A 238 -17.35 20.41 -28.66
N THR A 239 -17.13 20.22 -29.97
CA THR A 239 -18.04 19.48 -30.85
C THR A 239 -17.75 17.96 -30.81
N GLY A 240 -16.93 17.50 -29.87
CA GLY A 240 -16.62 16.10 -29.66
C GLY A 240 -17.74 15.29 -28.99
N PRO A 241 -17.62 13.96 -28.92
CA PRO A 241 -18.57 13.14 -28.20
C PRO A 241 -18.66 13.56 -26.73
N GLU A 242 -19.88 13.55 -26.19
CA GLU A 242 -20.13 13.90 -24.80
C GLU A 242 -19.25 13.04 -23.86
N ASP A 243 -18.66 13.66 -22.84
CA ASP A 243 -18.07 12.95 -21.70
C ASP A 243 -19.22 12.35 -20.87
N PRO A 244 -19.55 11.04 -21.01
CA PRO A 244 -20.77 10.48 -20.43
C PRO A 244 -20.74 10.42 -18.91
N GLY A 245 -19.56 10.58 -18.32
CA GLY A 245 -19.35 10.52 -16.87
C GLY A 245 -19.58 11.81 -16.13
N GLY A 246 -19.68 12.95 -16.80
CA GLY A 246 -19.76 14.30 -16.24
C GLY A 246 -18.72 14.50 -15.14
N ARG A 247 -17.84 15.46 -15.21
CA ARG A 247 -16.83 15.70 -14.16
C ARG A 247 -17.52 15.82 -12.80
N GLN A 248 -17.31 14.81 -11.94
CA GLN A 248 -17.85 14.81 -10.58
C GLN A 248 -16.93 15.64 -9.69
N VAL A 249 -17.30 16.90 -9.47
CA VAL A 249 -16.58 17.73 -8.52
C VAL A 249 -16.88 17.26 -7.09
N THR A 250 -15.83 16.98 -6.36
CA THR A 250 -15.92 16.63 -4.95
C THR A 250 -15.14 17.65 -4.10
N VAL A 251 -15.73 18.06 -2.97
CA VAL A 251 -15.09 18.89 -1.95
C VAL A 251 -15.02 18.08 -0.68
N GLU A 252 -13.82 17.82 -0.19
CA GLU A 252 -13.60 16.90 0.92
C GLU A 252 -12.53 17.40 1.88
N PRO A 253 -12.60 17.05 3.17
CA PRO A 253 -11.56 17.38 4.12
C PRO A 253 -10.18 16.92 3.65
N ALA A 254 -9.18 17.78 3.73
CA ALA A 254 -7.80 17.47 3.37
C ALA A 254 -7.17 16.60 4.47
N ARG A 255 -7.18 15.28 4.26
CA ARG A 255 -6.69 14.27 5.23
C ARG A 255 -5.94 13.14 4.53
N GLY A 256 -5.04 12.51 5.26
CA GLY A 256 -4.30 11.33 4.80
C GLY A 256 -3.49 11.57 3.53
N LEU A 257 -3.35 10.53 2.73
CA LEU A 257 -2.58 10.53 1.49
C LEU A 257 -3.25 11.29 0.32
N MET A 258 -4.39 11.91 0.56
CA MET A 258 -5.17 12.60 -0.48
C MET A 258 -5.40 11.76 -1.74
N VAL A 259 -5.72 10.48 -1.56
CA VAL A 259 -5.99 9.56 -2.67
C VAL A 259 -7.12 10.10 -3.56
N PRO A 260 -6.96 10.09 -4.90
CA PRO A 260 -8.03 10.46 -5.81
C PRO A 260 -9.30 9.64 -5.58
N PRO A 261 -10.51 10.19 -5.85
CA PRO A 261 -11.78 9.46 -5.61
C PRO A 261 -11.83 8.06 -6.23
N GLN A 262 -11.25 7.88 -7.42
CA GLN A 262 -11.19 6.58 -8.12
C GLN A 262 -10.39 5.52 -7.34
N GLY A 263 -9.33 5.91 -6.64
CA GLY A 263 -8.49 5.01 -5.84
C GLY A 263 -8.99 4.75 -4.42
N ARG A 264 -9.98 5.50 -3.93
CA ARG A 264 -10.41 5.45 -2.52
C ARG A 264 -11.08 4.15 -2.14
N MET A 265 -11.94 3.63 -3.00
CA MET A 265 -12.63 2.37 -2.73
C MET A 265 -11.61 1.23 -2.60
N ALA A 266 -10.62 1.17 -3.48
CA ALA A 266 -9.54 0.19 -3.41
C ALA A 266 -8.69 0.38 -2.13
N THR A 267 -8.35 1.63 -1.79
CA THR A 267 -7.57 1.93 -0.57
C THR A 267 -8.35 1.61 0.70
N ALA A 268 -9.65 1.96 0.75
CA ALA A 268 -10.52 1.64 1.87
C ALA A 268 -10.74 0.13 2.01
N PHE A 269 -10.90 -0.58 0.89
CA PHE A 269 -11.00 -2.04 0.87
C PHE A 269 -9.72 -2.69 1.40
N ALA A 270 -8.54 -2.26 0.93
CA ALA A 270 -7.26 -2.77 1.42
C ALA A 270 -7.06 -2.51 2.92
N ALA A 271 -7.38 -1.30 3.40
CA ALA A 271 -7.34 -0.95 4.81
C ALA A 271 -8.33 -1.80 5.64
N GLY A 272 -9.55 -1.97 5.16
CA GLY A 272 -10.57 -2.81 5.79
C GLY A 272 -10.15 -4.28 5.88
N LEU A 273 -9.53 -4.81 4.82
CA LEU A 273 -9.00 -6.17 4.80
C LEU A 273 -7.88 -6.35 5.84
N LEU A 274 -6.92 -5.42 5.88
CA LEU A 274 -5.83 -5.44 6.87
C LEU A 274 -6.36 -5.38 8.31
N LEU A 275 -7.30 -4.47 8.59
CA LEU A 275 -7.93 -4.37 9.91
C LEU A 275 -8.72 -5.63 10.28
N THR A 276 -9.37 -6.28 9.31
CA THR A 276 -10.06 -7.56 9.52
C THR A 276 -9.09 -8.65 9.91
N VAL A 277 -7.98 -8.80 9.18
CA VAL A 277 -6.95 -9.81 9.46
C VAL A 277 -6.38 -9.63 10.87
N VAL A 278 -5.99 -8.41 11.25
CA VAL A 278 -5.41 -8.19 12.60
C VAL A 278 -6.46 -8.33 13.71
N THR A 279 -7.72 -8.04 13.43
CA THR A 279 -8.83 -8.30 14.37
C THR A 279 -9.02 -9.81 14.58
N LEU A 280 -8.89 -10.63 13.53
CA LEU A 280 -8.93 -12.08 13.66
C LEU A 280 -7.77 -12.60 14.52
N VAL A 281 -6.56 -12.06 14.35
CA VAL A 281 -5.41 -12.39 15.21
C VAL A 281 -5.69 -12.02 16.67
N LEU A 282 -6.28 -10.85 16.92
CA LEU A 282 -6.70 -10.44 18.27
C LEU A 282 -7.73 -11.40 18.87
N LEU A 283 -8.73 -11.82 18.08
CA LEU A 283 -9.73 -12.79 18.55
C LEU A 283 -9.10 -14.11 18.97
N VAL A 284 -8.09 -14.59 18.24
CA VAL A 284 -7.31 -15.78 18.60
C VAL A 284 -6.55 -15.55 19.92
N ALA A 285 -5.87 -14.40 20.07
CA ALA A 285 -5.17 -14.05 21.30
C ALA A 285 -6.13 -13.95 22.50
N CYS A 286 -7.29 -13.36 22.30
CA CYS A 286 -8.35 -13.23 23.29
C CYS A 286 -8.96 -14.57 23.70
N ALA A 287 -9.17 -15.48 22.72
CA ALA A 287 -9.63 -16.84 23.01
C ALA A 287 -8.62 -17.59 23.89
N ASN A 288 -7.31 -17.39 23.66
CA ASN A 288 -6.27 -17.95 24.53
C ASN A 288 -6.37 -17.46 25.97
N VAL A 289 -6.51 -16.13 26.15
CA VAL A 289 -6.64 -15.54 27.47
C VAL A 289 -7.91 -16.01 28.16
N ALA A 290 -9.04 -16.06 27.44
CA ALA A 290 -10.31 -16.59 27.96
C ALA A 290 -10.18 -18.05 28.41
N ASN A 291 -9.54 -18.90 27.60
CA ASN A 291 -9.28 -20.30 27.93
C ASN A 291 -8.39 -20.45 29.18
N MET A 292 -7.35 -19.61 29.30
CA MET A 292 -6.46 -19.58 30.47
C MET A 292 -7.21 -19.07 31.73
N LEU A 293 -8.09 -18.08 31.59
CA LEU A 293 -8.90 -17.56 32.70
C LEU A 293 -9.95 -18.62 33.16
N LEU A 294 -10.60 -19.31 32.22
CA LEU A 294 -11.52 -20.42 32.53
C LEU A 294 -10.82 -21.55 33.27
N ALA A 295 -9.62 -21.94 32.84
CA ALA A 295 -8.82 -22.96 33.51
C ALA A 295 -8.50 -22.54 34.98
N ARG A 296 -8.11 -21.27 35.16
CA ARG A 296 -7.79 -20.71 36.48
C ARG A 296 -9.03 -20.60 37.39
N ALA A 297 -10.16 -20.17 36.85
CA ALA A 297 -11.43 -20.10 37.56
C ALA A 297 -11.89 -21.48 38.05
N ALA A 298 -11.71 -22.50 37.21
CA ALA A 298 -12.03 -23.88 37.59
C ALA A 298 -11.10 -24.42 38.70
N ALA A 299 -9.80 -24.12 38.65
CA ALA A 299 -8.87 -24.50 39.75
C ALA A 299 -9.20 -23.84 41.09
N ARG A 300 -9.89 -22.67 41.05
CA ARG A 300 -10.34 -21.95 42.29
C ARG A 300 -11.79 -22.23 42.66
N ARG A 301 -12.42 -23.23 42.04
CA ARG A 301 -13.84 -23.48 42.23
C ARG A 301 -14.21 -23.74 43.70
N LYS A 302 -13.40 -24.49 44.44
CA LYS A 302 -13.57 -24.76 45.90
C LYS A 302 -13.48 -23.46 46.70
N GLU A 303 -12.48 -22.59 46.42
CA GLU A 303 -12.30 -21.28 47.07
C GLU A 303 -13.50 -20.36 46.84
N ILE A 304 -13.98 -20.28 45.59
CA ILE A 304 -15.13 -19.45 45.22
C ILE A 304 -16.40 -19.99 45.85
N ALA A 305 -16.59 -21.30 45.90
CA ALA A 305 -17.75 -21.95 46.56
C ALA A 305 -17.77 -21.61 48.08
N VAL A 306 -16.65 -21.75 48.77
CA VAL A 306 -16.52 -21.37 50.19
C VAL A 306 -16.85 -19.89 50.43
N ARG A 307 -16.38 -18.99 49.56
CA ARG A 307 -16.72 -17.55 49.68
C ARG A 307 -18.23 -17.28 49.52
N LEU A 308 -18.87 -17.98 48.56
CA LEU A 308 -20.32 -17.86 48.34
C LEU A 308 -21.13 -18.41 49.49
N THR A 309 -20.71 -19.56 50.11
CA THR A 309 -21.36 -20.10 51.31
C THR A 309 -21.17 -19.23 52.54
N LEU A 310 -20.05 -18.48 52.61
CA LEU A 310 -19.82 -17.45 53.67
C LEU A 310 -20.53 -16.11 53.41
N GLY A 311 -21.44 -16.05 52.42
CA GLY A 311 -22.30 -14.89 52.20
C GLY A 311 -21.77 -13.86 51.19
N ALA A 312 -20.66 -14.14 50.45
CA ALA A 312 -20.22 -13.22 49.42
C ALA A 312 -21.23 -13.18 48.25
N SER A 313 -21.60 -11.98 47.78
CA SER A 313 -22.49 -11.85 46.64
C SER A 313 -21.81 -12.26 45.34
N ARG A 314 -22.57 -12.86 44.40
CA ARG A 314 -22.07 -13.24 43.06
C ARG A 314 -21.44 -12.05 42.34
N TRP A 315 -22.00 -10.85 42.45
CA TRP A 315 -21.49 -9.64 41.85
C TRP A 315 -20.11 -9.25 42.39
N ARG A 316 -19.80 -9.53 43.65
CA ARG A 316 -18.48 -9.27 44.23
C ARG A 316 -17.42 -10.16 43.61
N VAL A 317 -17.75 -11.44 43.34
CA VAL A 317 -16.86 -12.39 42.65
C VAL A 317 -16.64 -11.97 41.20
N VAL A 318 -17.74 -11.64 40.48
CA VAL A 318 -17.65 -11.16 39.08
C VAL A 318 -16.80 -9.90 38.98
N ARG A 319 -17.04 -8.90 39.84
CA ARG A 319 -16.26 -7.66 39.87
C ARG A 319 -14.76 -7.94 40.10
N GLN A 320 -14.44 -8.81 41.05
CA GLN A 320 -13.04 -9.16 41.33
C GLN A 320 -12.36 -9.78 40.10
N LEU A 321 -13.01 -10.77 39.43
CA LEU A 321 -12.45 -11.44 38.25
C LEU A 321 -12.33 -10.50 37.05
N LEU A 322 -13.31 -9.62 36.87
CA LEU A 322 -13.25 -8.57 35.83
C LEU A 322 -12.10 -7.57 36.08
N THR A 323 -11.90 -7.15 37.35
CA THR A 323 -10.78 -6.27 37.68
C THR A 323 -9.44 -6.94 37.39
N GLU A 324 -9.28 -8.24 37.71
CA GLU A 324 -8.06 -9.01 37.38
C GLU A 324 -7.84 -9.06 35.84
N SER A 325 -8.92 -9.31 35.06
CA SER A 325 -8.85 -9.34 33.58
C SER A 325 -8.55 -7.99 32.97
N LEU A 326 -9.15 -6.93 33.51
CA LEU A 326 -8.94 -5.55 33.03
C LEU A 326 -7.51 -5.07 33.31
N LEU A 327 -6.95 -5.38 34.47
CA LEU A 327 -5.56 -5.05 34.80
C LEU A 327 -4.59 -5.78 33.86
N LEU A 328 -4.84 -7.06 33.55
CA LEU A 328 -4.04 -7.81 32.57
C LEU A 328 -4.16 -7.21 31.16
N ALA A 329 -5.37 -6.82 30.78
CA ALA A 329 -5.62 -6.25 29.45
C ALA A 329 -4.99 -4.86 29.31
N LEU A 330 -5.04 -4.02 30.33
CA LEU A 330 -4.38 -2.71 30.33
C LEU A 330 -2.85 -2.84 30.32
N ALA A 331 -2.29 -3.74 31.15
CA ALA A 331 -0.85 -4.00 31.14
C ALA A 331 -0.37 -4.59 29.80
N GLY A 332 -1.14 -5.55 29.24
CA GLY A 332 -0.89 -6.10 27.90
C GLY A 332 -1.07 -5.05 26.81
N GLY A 333 -2.05 -4.16 26.93
CA GLY A 333 -2.25 -3.04 26.01
C GLY A 333 -1.11 -2.04 26.03
N ALA A 334 -0.58 -1.70 27.21
CA ALA A 334 0.60 -0.83 27.35
C ALA A 334 1.82 -1.48 26.70
N ALA A 335 2.05 -2.78 26.96
CA ALA A 335 3.12 -3.52 26.30
C ALA A 335 2.92 -3.61 24.78
N GLY A 336 1.66 -3.78 24.31
CA GLY A 336 1.27 -3.76 22.92
C GLY A 336 1.53 -2.40 22.25
N LEU A 337 1.26 -1.31 22.93
CA LEU A 337 1.59 0.03 22.44
C LEU A 337 3.09 0.23 22.25
N LEU A 338 3.92 -0.22 23.22
CA LEU A 338 5.38 -0.19 23.09
C LEU A 338 5.85 -1.04 21.89
N LEU A 339 5.24 -2.20 21.69
CA LEU A 339 5.51 -3.07 20.55
C LEU A 339 5.10 -2.41 19.22
N ALA A 340 3.99 -1.66 19.21
CA ALA A 340 3.54 -0.91 18.05
C ALA A 340 4.50 0.23 17.68
N LEU A 341 5.06 0.93 18.64
CA LEU A 341 6.10 1.94 18.42
C LEU A 341 7.31 1.36 17.69
N TRP A 342 7.85 0.26 18.21
CA TRP A 342 8.99 -0.41 17.61
C TRP A 342 8.69 -1.02 16.25
N SER A 343 7.53 -1.67 16.07
CA SER A 343 7.17 -2.32 14.80
C SER A 343 6.76 -1.32 13.70
N SER A 344 6.38 -0.09 14.04
CA SER A 344 6.06 0.94 13.05
C SER A 344 7.28 1.38 12.23
N GLU A 345 8.46 1.47 12.83
CA GLU A 345 9.72 1.76 12.14
C GLU A 345 10.10 0.63 11.19
N LEU A 346 9.96 -0.62 11.65
CA LEU A 346 10.20 -1.80 10.82
C LEU A 346 9.24 -1.84 9.61
N LEU A 347 7.95 -1.56 9.82
CA LEU A 347 6.97 -1.54 8.73
C LEU A 347 7.30 -0.46 7.70
N GLN A 348 7.71 0.74 8.13
CA GLN A 348 8.15 1.80 7.21
C GLN A 348 9.38 1.39 6.38
N SER A 349 10.32 0.65 6.96
CA SER A 349 11.49 0.16 6.22
C SER A 349 11.16 -0.88 5.14
N LEU A 350 10.02 -1.58 5.28
CA LEU A 350 9.52 -2.58 4.33
C LEU A 350 8.67 -1.98 3.21
N LEU A 351 8.22 -0.72 3.34
CA LEU A 351 7.48 -0.05 2.29
C LEU A 351 8.36 0.14 1.05
N PRO A 352 7.80 -0.05 -0.15
CA PRO A 352 8.55 0.18 -1.38
C PRO A 352 9.00 1.63 -1.45
N GLN A 353 10.24 1.83 -1.85
CA GLN A 353 10.73 3.14 -2.25
C GLN A 353 10.18 3.43 -3.64
N SER A 354 9.86 4.70 -3.93
CA SER A 354 9.53 5.08 -5.32
C SER A 354 10.72 4.75 -6.23
N PRO A 355 10.52 4.52 -7.53
CA PRO A 355 11.61 4.32 -8.49
C PRO A 355 12.66 5.44 -8.46
N GLU A 356 12.32 6.55 -7.86
CA GLU A 356 13.13 7.74 -7.70
C GLU A 356 13.84 7.84 -6.35
N GLY A 357 13.85 6.75 -5.56
CA GLY A 357 14.56 6.66 -4.27
C GLY A 357 13.86 7.35 -3.10
N MET A 358 12.66 7.90 -3.29
CA MET A 358 11.94 8.58 -2.22
C MET A 358 11.17 7.59 -1.34
N ARG A 359 11.31 7.74 -0.03
CA ARG A 359 10.44 7.09 0.95
C ARG A 359 9.28 8.03 1.24
N ALA A 360 8.06 7.53 1.15
CA ALA A 360 6.91 8.25 1.69
C ALA A 360 7.10 8.39 3.21
N PRO A 361 7.31 9.59 3.75
CA PRO A 361 7.44 9.79 5.19
C PRO A 361 6.05 9.74 5.81
N LEU A 362 5.45 8.56 5.88
CA LEU A 362 4.21 8.39 6.63
C LEU A 362 4.55 8.54 8.11
N ASP A 363 4.09 9.62 8.69
CA ASP A 363 4.20 9.81 10.13
C ASP A 363 3.23 8.87 10.84
N THR A 364 3.74 7.70 11.22
CA THR A 364 3.01 6.67 11.99
C THR A 364 3.17 6.85 13.50
N SER A 365 3.71 7.98 13.96
CA SER A 365 3.79 8.26 15.38
C SER A 365 2.38 8.22 16.02
N PRO A 366 2.25 7.63 17.22
CA PRO A 366 0.94 7.51 17.87
C PRO A 366 0.40 8.89 18.21
N ASP A 367 -0.76 9.19 17.68
CA ASP A 367 -1.57 10.35 18.05
C ASP A 367 -2.63 9.97 19.10
N LEU A 368 -3.42 10.94 19.52
CA LEU A 368 -4.50 10.70 20.49
C LEU A 368 -5.50 9.63 20.01
N ARG A 369 -5.71 9.50 18.69
CA ARG A 369 -6.63 8.51 18.12
C ARG A 369 -6.07 7.10 18.28
N VAL A 370 -4.78 6.91 18.02
CA VAL A 370 -4.08 5.63 18.20
C VAL A 370 -4.09 5.24 19.68
N PHE A 371 -3.82 6.21 20.58
CA PHE A 371 -3.89 5.98 22.02
C PHE A 371 -5.29 5.56 22.47
N LEU A 372 -6.32 6.31 22.07
CA LEU A 372 -7.73 6.00 22.40
C LEU A 372 -8.18 4.66 21.81
N TYR A 373 -7.76 4.35 20.58
CA TYR A 373 -8.03 3.06 19.95
C TYR A 373 -7.43 1.91 20.76
N THR A 374 -6.15 2.04 21.14
CA THR A 374 -5.44 1.02 21.92
C THR A 374 -6.06 0.82 23.29
N LEU A 375 -6.42 1.92 23.95
CA LEU A 375 -7.11 1.89 25.25
C LEU A 375 -8.47 1.22 25.14
N LEU A 376 -9.29 1.64 24.17
CA LEU A 376 -10.61 1.05 23.91
C LEU A 376 -10.50 -0.45 23.62
N LEU A 377 -9.57 -0.84 22.77
CA LEU A 377 -9.34 -2.22 22.40
C LEU A 377 -8.93 -3.06 23.60
N SER A 378 -8.05 -2.54 24.45
CA SER A 378 -7.60 -3.19 25.70
C SER A 378 -8.76 -3.35 26.69
N VAL A 379 -9.55 -2.30 26.92
CA VAL A 379 -10.71 -2.34 27.81
C VAL A 379 -11.75 -3.33 27.29
N LEU A 380 -12.08 -3.27 26.00
CA LEU A 380 -13.06 -4.15 25.37
C LEU A 380 -12.61 -5.62 25.48
N THR A 381 -11.35 -5.90 25.20
CA THR A 381 -10.74 -7.23 25.36
C THR A 381 -10.86 -7.72 26.81
N GLY A 382 -10.49 -6.89 27.78
CA GLY A 382 -10.59 -7.22 29.21
C GLY A 382 -12.00 -7.51 29.67
N ILE A 383 -12.98 -6.74 29.19
CA ILE A 383 -14.40 -6.91 29.53
C ILE A 383 -14.98 -8.16 28.82
N VAL A 384 -14.90 -8.24 27.49
CA VAL A 384 -15.55 -9.30 26.72
C VAL A 384 -15.03 -10.67 27.11
N PHE A 385 -13.70 -10.81 27.20
CA PHE A 385 -13.09 -12.11 27.50
C PHE A 385 -12.89 -12.38 29.00
N GLY A 386 -13.08 -11.37 29.87
CA GLY A 386 -13.12 -11.54 31.32
C GLY A 386 -14.52 -11.81 31.89
N LEU A 387 -15.57 -11.25 31.26
CA LEU A 387 -16.95 -11.35 31.75
C LEU A 387 -17.49 -12.77 31.68
N VAL A 388 -17.26 -13.46 30.57
CA VAL A 388 -17.79 -14.80 30.35
C VAL A 388 -17.23 -15.83 31.36
N PRO A 389 -15.89 -15.92 31.59
CA PRO A 389 -15.33 -16.75 32.66
C PRO A 389 -15.83 -16.34 34.05
N ALA A 390 -15.98 -15.04 34.32
CA ALA A 390 -16.45 -14.54 35.61
C ALA A 390 -17.89 -14.95 35.88
N LEU A 391 -18.79 -14.86 34.90
CA LEU A 391 -20.18 -15.27 35.02
C LEU A 391 -20.33 -16.79 35.23
N GLN A 392 -19.51 -17.60 34.52
CA GLN A 392 -19.50 -19.05 34.69
C GLN A 392 -18.98 -19.47 36.07
N ALA A 393 -17.90 -18.82 36.54
CA ALA A 393 -17.32 -19.08 37.85
C ALA A 393 -18.26 -18.68 39.03
N SER A 394 -19.15 -17.70 38.81
CA SER A 394 -20.11 -17.25 39.83
C SER A 394 -21.35 -18.11 39.96
N LYS A 395 -21.57 -19.14 39.10
CA LYS A 395 -22.69 -20.08 39.15
C LYS A 395 -22.22 -21.52 39.47
N PRO A 396 -21.53 -21.78 40.59
CA PRO A 396 -21.19 -23.17 40.95
C PRO A 396 -22.43 -23.91 41.35
N ASN A 397 -22.58 -25.15 40.86
CA ASN A 397 -23.51 -26.09 41.41
C ASN A 397 -22.93 -26.59 42.77
N LEU A 398 -23.44 -26.03 43.88
CA LEU A 398 -22.91 -26.25 45.24
C LEU A 398 -22.85 -27.75 45.60
N VAL A 399 -23.86 -28.52 45.16
CA VAL A 399 -23.97 -29.95 45.43
C VAL A 399 -22.89 -30.76 44.69
N SER A 400 -22.64 -30.44 43.42
CA SER A 400 -21.59 -31.13 42.64
C SER A 400 -20.16 -30.62 42.93
N ALA A 401 -20.01 -29.45 43.54
CA ALA A 401 -18.73 -28.89 43.99
C ALA A 401 -18.24 -29.55 45.31
N LEU A 402 -19.16 -30.08 46.11
CA LEU A 402 -18.88 -30.78 47.37
C LEU A 402 -18.79 -32.30 47.20
N LYS A 403 -19.44 -32.87 46.17
CA LYS A 403 -19.42 -34.29 45.85
C LYS A 403 -18.41 -34.56 44.74
N ASP A 404 -17.19 -34.57 44.80
CA ASP A 404 -16.11 -34.85 43.81
C ASP A 404 -16.51 -35.72 42.59
N GLU A 405 -17.66 -35.49 41.98
CA GLU A 405 -18.15 -36.21 40.81
C GLU A 405 -17.34 -35.78 39.59
N ALA A 406 -16.57 -36.70 39.05
CA ALA A 406 -15.85 -36.56 37.79
C ALA A 406 -16.85 -36.19 36.69
N VAL A 407 -16.74 -34.98 36.15
CA VAL A 407 -17.53 -34.51 34.98
C VAL A 407 -17.00 -35.27 33.76
N GLY A 408 -17.62 -36.41 33.43
CA GLY A 408 -17.37 -37.12 32.19
C GLY A 408 -17.62 -36.22 30.96
N PHE A 409 -16.86 -36.45 29.90
CA PHE A 409 -17.05 -35.79 28.62
C PHE A 409 -18.41 -36.17 28.03
N SER A 410 -19.36 -35.26 28.07
CA SER A 410 -20.66 -35.40 27.43
C SER A 410 -20.68 -34.57 26.13
N TRP A 411 -20.73 -35.23 24.98
CA TRP A 411 -20.93 -34.63 23.66
C TRP A 411 -22.18 -33.73 23.57
N ARG A 412 -23.15 -33.92 24.48
CA ARG A 412 -24.40 -33.17 24.52
C ARG A 412 -24.28 -31.72 25.03
N ARG A 413 -23.14 -31.32 25.59
CA ARG A 413 -22.90 -29.91 26.01
C ARG A 413 -21.65 -29.38 25.35
N LEU A 414 -21.81 -28.63 24.23
CA LEU A 414 -20.78 -27.74 23.71
C LEU A 414 -20.34 -26.82 24.84
N SER A 415 -19.25 -27.18 25.54
CA SER A 415 -18.69 -26.25 26.53
C SER A 415 -18.13 -25.03 25.76
N LEU A 416 -18.36 -23.83 26.29
CA LEU A 416 -17.84 -22.58 25.69
C LEU A 416 -16.34 -22.72 25.37
N ARG A 417 -15.59 -23.41 26.22
CA ARG A 417 -14.16 -23.64 26.03
C ARG A 417 -13.87 -24.44 24.73
N ASN A 418 -14.65 -25.49 24.46
CA ASN A 418 -14.50 -26.27 23.24
C ASN A 418 -14.83 -25.43 22.01
N ALA A 419 -15.87 -24.57 22.10
CA ALA A 419 -16.24 -23.66 21.05
C ALA A 419 -15.13 -22.61 20.78
N LEU A 420 -14.49 -22.08 21.82
CA LEU A 420 -13.36 -21.15 21.68
C LEU A 420 -12.14 -21.82 21.01
N VAL A 421 -11.83 -23.08 21.37
CA VAL A 421 -10.73 -23.84 20.73
C VAL A 421 -11.04 -24.11 19.27
N VAL A 422 -12.24 -24.57 18.95
CA VAL A 422 -12.68 -24.83 17.57
C VAL A 422 -12.62 -23.53 16.75
N GLY A 423 -13.17 -22.44 17.27
CA GLY A 423 -13.12 -21.13 16.60
C GLY A 423 -11.68 -20.64 16.39
N GLN A 424 -10.82 -20.79 17.41
CA GLN A 424 -9.41 -20.42 17.32
C GLN A 424 -8.67 -21.22 16.25
N VAL A 425 -8.87 -22.55 16.19
CA VAL A 425 -8.27 -23.43 15.16
C VAL A 425 -8.77 -23.03 13.78
N ALA A 426 -10.08 -22.77 13.64
CA ALA A 426 -10.69 -22.35 12.37
C ALA A 426 -10.10 -21.03 11.87
N VAL A 427 -10.01 -20.01 12.72
CA VAL A 427 -9.43 -18.71 12.37
C VAL A 427 -7.94 -18.83 12.07
N SER A 428 -7.19 -19.63 12.85
CA SER A 428 -5.76 -19.85 12.59
C SER A 428 -5.52 -20.53 11.25
N LEU A 429 -6.36 -21.52 10.88
CA LEU A 429 -6.27 -22.16 9.57
C LEU A 429 -6.59 -21.17 8.44
N LEU A 430 -7.60 -20.33 8.59
CA LEU A 430 -7.95 -19.30 7.62
C LEU A 430 -6.77 -18.34 7.39
N LEU A 431 -6.10 -17.88 8.44
CA LEU A 431 -4.93 -17.02 8.33
C LEU A 431 -3.73 -17.75 7.69
N LEU A 432 -3.52 -19.01 8.01
CA LEU A 432 -2.48 -19.84 7.41
C LEU A 432 -2.73 -20.10 5.92
N VAL A 433 -3.97 -20.40 5.52
CA VAL A 433 -4.33 -20.58 4.10
C VAL A 433 -4.11 -19.29 3.33
N ALA A 434 -4.55 -18.15 3.87
CA ALA A 434 -4.28 -16.84 3.26
C ALA A 434 -2.76 -16.60 3.09
N ALA A 435 -1.97 -16.86 4.14
CA ALA A 435 -0.51 -16.74 4.08
C ALA A 435 0.09 -17.66 3.00
N GLY A 436 -0.33 -18.92 2.94
CA GLY A 436 0.14 -19.87 1.93
C GLY A 436 -0.18 -19.44 0.50
N LEU A 437 -1.39 -18.92 0.27
CA LEU A 437 -1.81 -18.39 -1.03
C LEU A 437 -0.97 -17.16 -1.44
N PHE A 438 -0.71 -16.22 -0.53
CA PHE A 438 0.11 -15.05 -0.85
C PHE A 438 1.59 -15.41 -1.07
N VAL A 439 2.14 -16.38 -0.34
CA VAL A 439 3.51 -16.89 -0.60
C VAL A 439 3.57 -17.56 -1.97
N ARG A 440 2.55 -18.36 -2.33
CA ARG A 440 2.47 -18.99 -3.65
C ARG A 440 2.25 -17.97 -4.76
N ASN A 441 1.38 -16.98 -4.53
CA ASN A 441 1.21 -15.83 -5.42
C ASN A 441 2.54 -15.12 -5.68
N LEU A 442 3.31 -14.82 -4.64
CA LEU A 442 4.64 -14.21 -4.79
C LEU A 442 5.57 -15.08 -5.64
N ARG A 443 5.62 -16.40 -5.38
CA ARG A 443 6.45 -17.32 -6.19
C ARG A 443 6.03 -17.32 -7.66
N ASN A 444 4.74 -17.41 -7.94
CA ASN A 444 4.24 -17.40 -9.32
C ASN A 444 4.54 -16.08 -10.02
N THR A 445 4.36 -14.97 -9.33
CA THR A 445 4.67 -13.63 -9.86
C THR A 445 6.18 -13.46 -10.11
N GLN A 446 7.04 -14.02 -9.27
CA GLN A 446 8.50 -14.00 -9.46
C GLN A 446 8.97 -14.79 -10.68
N HIS A 447 8.22 -15.85 -11.06
CA HIS A 447 8.54 -16.70 -12.22
C HIS A 447 7.69 -16.36 -13.45
N ALA A 448 6.86 -15.32 -13.37
CA ALA A 448 6.08 -14.87 -14.51
C ALA A 448 7.00 -14.32 -15.59
N ASP A 449 6.82 -14.78 -16.84
CA ASP A 449 7.51 -14.22 -18.00
C ASP A 449 6.95 -12.80 -18.27
N PRO A 450 7.74 -11.73 -18.13
CA PRO A 450 7.26 -10.39 -18.44
C PRO A 450 7.14 -10.14 -19.95
N GLY A 451 7.58 -11.05 -20.81
CA GLY A 451 7.56 -10.94 -22.26
C GLY A 451 8.73 -10.17 -22.86
N PHE A 452 9.70 -9.77 -22.03
CA PHE A 452 10.95 -9.15 -22.46
C PHE A 452 12.16 -9.71 -21.69
N GLN A 453 13.36 -9.56 -22.23
CA GLN A 453 14.57 -10.09 -21.61
C GLN A 453 15.06 -9.18 -20.47
N ILE A 454 15.29 -9.75 -19.29
CA ILE A 454 15.77 -9.06 -18.10
C ILE A 454 17.29 -9.08 -17.99
N GLU A 455 17.92 -10.23 -18.39
CA GLU A 455 19.34 -10.47 -18.19
C GLU A 455 20.20 -9.49 -19.01
N ASN A 456 21.31 -9.07 -18.41
CA ASN A 456 22.30 -8.19 -19.05
C ASN A 456 21.69 -6.89 -19.60
N GLY A 457 20.59 -6.43 -19.02
CA GLY A 457 19.94 -5.17 -19.35
C GLY A 457 20.01 -4.17 -18.21
N PHE A 458 20.13 -2.88 -18.52
CA PHE A 458 19.98 -1.80 -17.56
C PHE A 458 19.29 -0.61 -18.19
N VAL A 459 18.81 0.28 -17.35
CA VAL A 459 18.09 1.49 -17.75
C VAL A 459 18.63 2.72 -17.03
N MET A 460 18.50 3.87 -17.69
CA MET A 460 18.82 5.19 -17.13
C MET A 460 17.84 6.20 -17.70
N THR A 461 17.18 6.95 -16.86
CA THR A 461 16.24 7.99 -17.31
C THR A 461 16.87 9.36 -17.21
N TYR A 462 16.66 10.19 -18.24
CA TYR A 462 16.98 11.61 -18.27
C TYR A 462 15.80 12.40 -18.81
N ASP A 463 15.76 13.69 -18.52
CA ASP A 463 14.67 14.56 -18.91
C ASP A 463 15.21 15.90 -19.42
N LEU A 464 15.10 16.13 -20.74
CA LEU A 464 15.54 17.38 -21.39
C LEU A 464 14.59 18.54 -21.07
N GLY A 465 13.35 18.24 -20.66
CA GLY A 465 12.37 19.25 -20.29
C GLY A 465 12.79 20.02 -19.04
N ILE A 466 13.31 19.31 -18.02
CA ILE A 466 13.78 19.96 -16.78
C ILE A 466 15.10 20.73 -16.96
N ALA A 467 15.81 20.50 -18.07
CA ALA A 467 17.01 21.23 -18.45
C ALA A 467 16.72 22.31 -19.52
N ASN A 468 15.45 22.59 -19.80
CA ASN A 468 14.97 23.61 -20.73
C ASN A 468 15.47 23.47 -22.17
N TYR A 469 15.58 22.26 -22.69
CA TYR A 469 15.92 22.02 -24.09
C TYR A 469 14.71 22.27 -25.01
N SER A 470 14.94 23.04 -26.08
CA SER A 470 13.94 23.14 -27.16
C SER A 470 13.77 21.77 -27.86
N PRO A 471 12.59 21.47 -28.43
CA PRO A 471 12.37 20.21 -29.15
C PRO A 471 13.38 19.92 -30.27
N ALA A 472 13.80 20.95 -31.00
CA ALA A 472 14.80 20.80 -32.08
C ALA A 472 16.16 20.37 -31.54
N ARG A 473 16.66 21.04 -30.49
CA ARG A 473 17.94 20.71 -29.85
C ARG A 473 17.86 19.38 -29.12
N GLY A 474 16.69 19.07 -28.51
CA GLY A 474 16.48 17.83 -27.82
C GLY A 474 16.51 16.60 -28.74
N LYS A 475 15.96 16.70 -29.96
CA LYS A 475 16.06 15.62 -30.97
C LYS A 475 17.51 15.33 -31.32
N LEU A 476 18.31 16.32 -31.59
CA LEU A 476 19.72 16.16 -31.90
C LEU A 476 20.49 15.50 -30.75
N LEU A 477 20.19 15.90 -29.51
CA LEU A 477 20.84 15.31 -28.33
C LEU A 477 20.44 13.84 -28.15
N HIS A 478 19.18 13.47 -28.36
CA HIS A 478 18.72 12.08 -28.32
C HIS A 478 19.50 11.20 -29.34
N GLU A 479 19.67 11.69 -30.57
CA GLU A 479 20.38 10.99 -31.65
C GLU A 479 21.88 10.85 -31.32
N GLU A 480 22.52 11.95 -30.90
CA GLU A 480 23.94 11.97 -30.53
C GLU A 480 24.21 11.05 -29.33
N LEU A 481 23.38 11.14 -28.28
CA LEU A 481 23.52 10.30 -27.09
C LEU A 481 23.40 8.82 -27.45
N LEU A 482 22.38 8.45 -28.23
CA LEU A 482 22.16 7.06 -28.64
C LEU A 482 23.32 6.53 -29.49
N SER A 483 23.83 7.34 -30.41
CA SER A 483 25.00 7.00 -31.21
C SER A 483 26.25 6.74 -30.34
N ARG A 484 26.54 7.64 -29.39
CA ARG A 484 27.67 7.46 -28.45
C ARG A 484 27.52 6.25 -27.55
N VAL A 485 26.30 5.97 -27.05
CA VAL A 485 26.04 4.79 -26.22
C VAL A 485 26.24 3.51 -27.03
N ARG A 486 25.77 3.44 -28.27
CA ARG A 486 25.96 2.28 -29.16
C ARG A 486 27.44 2.01 -29.48
N ALA A 487 28.28 3.02 -29.47
CA ALA A 487 29.72 2.91 -29.72
C ALA A 487 30.53 2.40 -28.50
N ILE A 488 29.93 2.31 -27.30
CA ILE A 488 30.64 1.87 -26.09
C ILE A 488 30.96 0.37 -26.19
N PRO A 489 32.25 -0.04 -26.02
CA PRO A 489 32.60 -1.46 -25.96
C PRO A 489 31.88 -2.19 -24.83
N GLY A 490 31.19 -3.29 -25.14
CA GLY A 490 30.35 -4.06 -24.24
C GLY A 490 28.84 -3.77 -24.40
N VAL A 491 28.45 -2.76 -25.17
CA VAL A 491 27.05 -2.54 -25.55
C VAL A 491 26.73 -3.44 -26.77
N ARG A 492 25.72 -4.30 -26.60
CA ARG A 492 25.17 -5.15 -27.68
C ARG A 492 24.06 -4.42 -28.46
N ALA A 493 23.22 -3.70 -27.78
CA ALA A 493 22.13 -2.90 -28.35
C ALA A 493 21.77 -1.78 -27.39
N ALA A 494 21.33 -0.65 -27.93
CA ALA A 494 20.81 0.46 -27.15
C ALA A 494 19.67 1.18 -27.90
N SER A 495 18.66 1.60 -27.14
CA SER A 495 17.49 2.32 -27.62
C SER A 495 16.99 3.30 -26.55
N LEU A 496 16.12 4.22 -26.95
CA LEU A 496 15.41 5.11 -26.06
C LEU A 496 13.93 4.72 -26.05
N ALA A 497 13.31 4.76 -24.86
CA ALA A 497 11.87 4.63 -24.72
C ALA A 497 11.35 5.61 -23.65
N GLU A 498 10.11 6.04 -23.80
CA GLU A 498 9.47 6.96 -22.88
C GLU A 498 9.28 6.36 -21.48
N PHE A 499 9.02 5.05 -21.42
CA PHE A 499 8.80 4.29 -20.19
C PHE A 499 9.59 2.99 -20.17
N VAL A 500 9.89 2.52 -18.96
CA VAL A 500 10.36 1.15 -18.73
C VAL A 500 9.12 0.28 -18.49
N PRO A 501 8.96 -0.87 -19.16
CA PRO A 501 7.89 -1.79 -18.84
C PRO A 501 7.88 -2.14 -17.35
N LEU A 502 6.68 -2.25 -16.76
CA LEU A 502 6.48 -2.49 -15.32
C LEU A 502 6.98 -1.33 -14.41
N GLY A 503 7.31 -0.16 -14.98
CA GLY A 503 7.71 1.03 -14.22
C GLY A 503 6.54 1.92 -13.77
N GLY A 504 5.29 1.47 -13.94
CA GLY A 504 4.10 2.24 -13.57
C GLY A 504 3.78 3.44 -14.47
N GLY A 505 4.53 3.63 -15.56
CA GLY A 505 4.31 4.66 -16.57
C GLY A 505 3.50 4.13 -17.76
N GLY A 506 2.83 5.04 -18.47
CA GLY A 506 2.11 4.76 -19.70
C GLY A 506 1.10 5.88 -19.98
N ASN A 507 1.15 6.42 -21.18
CA ASN A 507 0.12 7.34 -21.62
C ASN A 507 -1.12 6.55 -22.02
N LYS A 508 -2.31 7.06 -21.73
CA LYS A 508 -3.56 6.47 -22.15
C LYS A 508 -4.32 7.47 -23.02
N SER A 509 -4.86 7.01 -24.13
CA SER A 509 -5.64 7.80 -25.07
C SER A 509 -6.87 7.03 -25.53
N PRO A 510 -7.94 7.69 -25.99
CA PRO A 510 -9.03 7.02 -26.69
C PRO A 510 -8.51 6.29 -27.93
N LEU A 511 -9.13 5.19 -28.28
CA LEU A 511 -8.84 4.43 -29.52
C LEU A 511 -9.93 4.68 -30.56
N TYR A 512 -9.55 5.20 -31.73
CA TYR A 512 -10.43 5.33 -32.89
C TYR A 512 -9.88 4.48 -34.03
N VAL A 513 -10.70 3.57 -34.55
CA VAL A 513 -10.33 2.70 -35.66
C VAL A 513 -10.95 3.22 -36.96
N GLU A 514 -10.21 3.25 -38.07
CA GLU A 514 -10.72 3.71 -39.36
C GLU A 514 -11.89 2.82 -39.84
N GLY A 515 -13.00 3.45 -40.22
CA GLY A 515 -14.20 2.74 -40.67
C GLY A 515 -15.11 2.23 -39.56
N GLU A 516 -14.75 2.34 -38.29
CA GLU A 516 -15.68 2.07 -37.18
C GLU A 516 -16.39 3.37 -36.75
N ALA A 517 -17.68 3.28 -36.42
CA ALA A 517 -18.37 4.35 -35.69
C ALA A 517 -17.60 4.59 -34.36
N VAL A 518 -17.46 5.85 -33.97
CA VAL A 518 -16.80 6.21 -32.71
C VAL A 518 -17.39 5.32 -31.63
N MET A 519 -16.56 4.47 -31.02
CA MET A 519 -16.96 3.72 -29.82
C MET A 519 -17.14 4.75 -28.68
N SER A 520 -18.26 5.48 -28.78
CA SER A 520 -18.68 6.43 -27.78
C SER A 520 -19.37 5.72 -26.65
N ASP A 521 -19.37 6.35 -25.54
CA ASP A 521 -20.22 6.34 -24.39
C ASP A 521 -19.78 5.56 -23.17
N ARG A 522 -18.79 4.66 -23.22
CA ARG A 522 -18.16 4.14 -21.99
C ARG A 522 -16.68 3.95 -22.23
N LEU A 523 -15.89 4.96 -21.87
CA LEU A 523 -14.45 4.81 -21.70
C LEU A 523 -14.20 4.00 -20.42
N ASP A 524 -14.50 2.70 -20.47
CA ASP A 524 -13.98 1.79 -19.45
C ASP A 524 -12.46 1.82 -19.54
N GLU A 525 -11.79 1.83 -18.41
CA GLU A 525 -10.31 1.90 -18.33
C GLU A 525 -9.63 0.83 -19.18
N ASP A 526 -10.31 -0.32 -19.38
CA ASP A 526 -9.90 -1.44 -20.21
C ASP A 526 -10.03 -1.18 -21.74
N SER A 527 -10.74 -0.14 -22.16
CA SER A 527 -10.92 0.24 -23.58
C SER A 527 -9.95 1.33 -24.04
N LEU A 528 -9.20 1.94 -23.12
CA LEU A 528 -8.20 2.94 -23.45
C LEU A 528 -6.96 2.31 -24.08
N LEU A 529 -6.44 2.96 -25.13
CA LEU A 529 -5.19 2.62 -25.76
C LEU A 529 -4.00 3.14 -24.92
N SER A 530 -3.22 2.25 -24.36
CA SER A 530 -1.94 2.60 -23.76
C SER A 530 -0.88 2.79 -24.85
N HIS A 531 -0.01 3.77 -24.71
CA HIS A 531 1.03 3.98 -25.71
C HIS A 531 2.33 4.52 -25.14
N ALA A 532 3.44 4.28 -25.85
CA ALA A 532 4.75 4.81 -25.54
C ALA A 532 5.49 5.22 -26.81
N THR A 533 6.40 6.16 -26.66
CA THR A 533 7.32 6.58 -27.74
C THR A 533 8.65 5.84 -27.58
N VAL A 534 9.16 5.28 -28.68
CA VAL A 534 10.40 4.48 -28.71
C VAL A 534 11.27 4.85 -29.92
N THR A 535 12.56 4.53 -29.84
CA THR A 535 13.47 4.63 -31.00
C THR A 535 13.53 3.30 -31.78
N THR A 536 14.18 3.33 -32.93
CA THR A 536 14.56 2.14 -33.68
C THR A 536 15.37 1.17 -32.79
N ASP A 537 15.29 -0.13 -33.06
CA ASP A 537 15.94 -1.21 -32.31
C ASP A 537 15.40 -1.40 -30.87
N TYR A 538 14.28 -0.75 -30.47
CA TYR A 538 13.73 -0.94 -29.14
C TYR A 538 13.33 -2.39 -28.88
N PHE A 539 12.61 -3.01 -29.80
CA PHE A 539 12.17 -4.40 -29.69
C PHE A 539 13.36 -5.37 -29.59
N LYS A 540 14.39 -5.14 -30.38
CA LYS A 540 15.65 -5.91 -30.34
C LYS A 540 16.39 -5.70 -29.02
N THR A 541 16.47 -4.47 -28.52
CA THR A 541 17.13 -4.15 -27.25
C THR A 541 16.42 -4.82 -26.08
N MET A 542 15.09 -4.81 -26.07
CA MET A 542 14.29 -5.43 -25.03
C MET A 542 14.08 -6.93 -25.25
N GLY A 543 14.44 -7.48 -26.40
CA GLY A 543 14.21 -8.89 -26.74
C GLY A 543 12.74 -9.22 -26.96
N ILE A 544 11.94 -8.23 -27.41
CA ILE A 544 10.53 -8.39 -27.74
C ILE A 544 10.43 -8.87 -29.20
N ALA A 545 9.80 -10.01 -29.43
CA ALA A 545 9.62 -10.53 -30.77
C ALA A 545 8.59 -9.73 -31.57
N LEU A 546 8.86 -9.45 -32.85
CA LEU A 546 7.86 -8.99 -33.80
C LEU A 546 7.17 -10.21 -34.41
N VAL A 547 5.85 -10.24 -34.32
CA VAL A 547 4.99 -11.35 -34.81
C VAL A 547 4.71 -11.20 -36.28
N SER A 548 4.50 -9.97 -36.76
CA SER A 548 4.29 -9.66 -38.18
C SER A 548 4.70 -8.22 -38.50
N GLY A 549 4.91 -7.95 -39.79
CA GLY A 549 5.32 -6.63 -40.23
C GLY A 549 6.80 -6.33 -40.02
N ARG A 550 7.12 -5.03 -39.73
CA ARG A 550 8.48 -4.52 -39.54
C ARG A 550 8.63 -3.65 -38.30
N ASP A 551 9.87 -3.51 -37.82
CA ASP A 551 10.25 -2.49 -36.84
C ASP A 551 10.28 -1.09 -37.50
N PHE A 552 10.39 -0.06 -36.67
CA PHE A 552 10.65 1.29 -37.12
C PHE A 552 12.03 1.38 -37.82
N GLY A 553 12.07 2.12 -38.91
CA GLY A 553 13.28 2.32 -39.69
C GLY A 553 13.65 3.80 -39.84
N GLU A 554 14.77 4.06 -40.48
CA GLU A 554 15.25 5.43 -40.79
C GLU A 554 14.29 6.20 -41.72
N ALA A 555 13.52 5.47 -42.53
CA ALA A 555 12.50 6.06 -43.42
C ALA A 555 11.28 6.65 -42.67
N ASP A 556 11.05 6.24 -41.43
CA ASP A 556 9.90 6.73 -40.61
C ASP A 556 10.22 8.09 -39.97
N THR A 557 10.53 9.09 -40.83
CA THR A 557 10.88 10.48 -40.45
C THR A 557 9.65 11.27 -40.03
N ALA A 558 9.86 12.49 -39.49
CA ALA A 558 8.78 13.40 -39.11
C ALA A 558 7.86 13.81 -40.28
N SER A 559 8.35 13.79 -41.52
CA SER A 559 7.61 14.11 -42.75
C SER A 559 7.01 12.89 -43.44
N ALA A 560 7.38 11.67 -43.02
CA ALA A 560 6.81 10.45 -43.56
C ALA A 560 5.38 10.20 -43.03
N PRO A 561 4.58 9.34 -43.67
CA PRO A 561 3.29 8.89 -43.13
C PRO A 561 3.41 8.42 -41.68
N ARG A 562 2.44 8.76 -40.84
CA ARG A 562 2.46 8.38 -39.44
C ARG A 562 2.32 6.88 -39.28
N VAL A 563 3.23 6.27 -38.53
CA VAL A 563 3.27 4.82 -38.35
C VAL A 563 3.18 4.44 -36.86
N VAL A 564 2.72 3.21 -36.63
CA VAL A 564 2.58 2.64 -35.28
C VAL A 564 2.88 1.14 -35.31
N VAL A 565 3.53 0.62 -34.27
CA VAL A 565 3.60 -0.81 -33.98
C VAL A 565 2.64 -1.10 -32.85
N VAL A 566 1.82 -2.14 -32.97
CA VAL A 566 0.80 -2.52 -32.00
C VAL A 566 1.15 -3.85 -31.34
N ASN A 567 0.62 -4.13 -30.15
CA ASN A 567 0.78 -5.43 -29.53
C ASN A 567 -0.25 -6.45 -30.10
N GLU A 568 -0.02 -7.76 -29.85
CA GLU A 568 -0.90 -8.82 -30.35
C GLU A 568 -2.36 -8.64 -29.89
N THR A 569 -2.56 -8.19 -28.65
CA THR A 569 -3.92 -7.97 -28.09
C THR A 569 -4.67 -6.87 -28.85
N LEU A 570 -4.01 -5.77 -29.22
CA LEU A 570 -4.61 -4.74 -30.07
C LEU A 570 -4.75 -5.23 -31.52
N ALA A 571 -3.76 -5.95 -32.04
CA ALA A 571 -3.81 -6.50 -33.40
C ALA A 571 -5.03 -7.41 -33.60
N ARG A 572 -5.33 -8.29 -32.64
CA ARG A 572 -6.55 -9.13 -32.64
C ARG A 572 -7.84 -8.31 -32.61
N ARG A 573 -7.83 -7.13 -31.96
CA ARG A 573 -8.99 -6.22 -31.95
C ARG A 573 -9.18 -5.52 -33.30
N LEU A 574 -8.08 -5.10 -33.95
CA LEU A 574 -8.10 -4.40 -35.23
C LEU A 574 -8.44 -5.32 -36.42
N ALA A 575 -8.02 -6.57 -36.35
CA ALA A 575 -8.22 -7.57 -37.40
C ALA A 575 -8.42 -8.95 -36.78
N PRO A 576 -9.66 -9.30 -36.32
CA PRO A 576 -9.93 -10.59 -35.68
C PRO A 576 -9.58 -11.80 -36.54
N ASP A 577 -9.79 -11.69 -37.86
CA ASP A 577 -9.67 -12.80 -38.82
C ASP A 577 -8.45 -12.65 -39.73
N GLY A 578 -7.52 -11.71 -39.46
CA GLY A 578 -6.46 -11.44 -40.42
C GLY A 578 -5.27 -10.67 -39.88
N ASN A 579 -4.55 -10.03 -40.80
CA ASN A 579 -3.37 -9.25 -40.50
C ASN A 579 -3.73 -7.80 -40.16
N ALA A 580 -3.26 -7.31 -39.02
CA ALA A 580 -3.46 -5.92 -38.60
C ALA A 580 -2.52 -4.93 -39.32
N VAL A 581 -1.45 -5.41 -39.97
CA VAL A 581 -0.52 -4.55 -40.71
C VAL A 581 -1.27 -3.89 -41.90
N GLY A 582 -1.11 -2.56 -42.04
CA GLY A 582 -1.81 -1.72 -43.00
C GLY A 582 -3.17 -1.15 -42.49
N LYS A 583 -3.69 -1.62 -41.34
CA LYS A 583 -4.84 -1.01 -40.68
C LYS A 583 -4.47 0.35 -40.11
N ARG A 584 -5.46 1.23 -39.93
CA ARG A 584 -5.24 2.59 -39.45
C ARG A 584 -6.03 2.86 -38.18
N LEU A 585 -5.40 3.57 -37.26
CA LEU A 585 -5.98 4.00 -36.01
C LEU A 585 -5.57 5.43 -35.67
N ARG A 586 -6.30 6.11 -34.77
CA ARG A 586 -5.92 7.40 -34.23
C ARG A 586 -6.20 7.46 -32.75
N MET A 587 -5.51 8.36 -32.03
CA MET A 587 -5.51 8.47 -30.56
C MET A 587 -6.27 9.70 -30.05
N ASP A 588 -6.84 10.46 -30.93
CA ASP A 588 -7.70 11.61 -30.63
C ASP A 588 -8.78 11.75 -31.70
N SER A 589 -9.81 12.54 -31.43
CA SER A 589 -10.98 12.68 -32.32
C SER A 589 -10.71 13.43 -33.63
N LYS A 590 -9.63 14.22 -33.68
CA LYS A 590 -9.30 15.10 -34.84
C LYS A 590 -7.89 14.85 -35.37
N GLY A 591 -7.12 13.92 -34.76
CA GLY A 591 -5.74 13.63 -35.13
C GLY A 591 -5.58 12.85 -36.42
N GLU A 592 -4.33 12.82 -36.88
CA GLU A 592 -3.93 12.05 -38.04
C GLU A 592 -4.03 10.55 -37.79
N TYR A 593 -4.42 9.81 -38.80
CA TYR A 593 -4.38 8.35 -38.76
C TYR A 593 -2.93 7.83 -38.74
N LEU A 594 -2.70 6.83 -37.90
CA LEU A 594 -1.45 6.09 -37.78
C LEU A 594 -1.62 4.74 -38.46
N GLU A 595 -0.72 4.39 -39.37
CA GLU A 595 -0.72 3.09 -40.06
C GLU A 595 0.03 2.05 -39.24
N VAL A 596 -0.56 0.90 -39.05
CA VAL A 596 0.08 -0.23 -38.37
C VAL A 596 1.12 -0.86 -39.31
N VAL A 597 2.40 -0.74 -38.97
CA VAL A 597 3.51 -1.30 -39.76
C VAL A 597 4.06 -2.59 -39.19
N GLY A 598 3.76 -2.91 -37.94
CA GLY A 598 4.20 -4.13 -37.28
C GLY A 598 3.35 -4.50 -36.07
N VAL A 599 3.44 -5.77 -35.69
CA VAL A 599 2.80 -6.35 -34.52
C VAL A 599 3.88 -6.95 -33.62
N ALA A 600 3.99 -6.42 -32.40
CA ALA A 600 4.91 -6.92 -31.39
C ALA A 600 4.19 -7.92 -30.46
N LYS A 601 4.94 -8.90 -29.96
CA LYS A 601 4.45 -9.84 -28.95
C LYS A 601 3.94 -9.09 -27.72
N ASP A 602 2.89 -9.62 -27.12
CA ASP A 602 2.36 -9.09 -25.86
C ASP A 602 3.41 -9.17 -24.72
N ILE A 603 3.57 -8.08 -23.98
CA ILE A 603 4.40 -8.01 -22.78
C ILE A 603 3.57 -7.55 -21.59
N LYS A 604 4.17 -7.51 -20.40
CA LYS A 604 3.57 -6.86 -19.22
C LYS A 604 4.03 -5.41 -19.15
N TYR A 605 3.08 -4.48 -19.09
CA TYR A 605 3.35 -3.04 -19.21
C TYR A 605 3.34 -2.30 -17.87
N SER A 606 2.33 -2.55 -17.03
CA SER A 606 2.14 -1.83 -15.76
C SER A 606 2.29 -2.74 -14.55
N GLN A 607 1.73 -3.95 -14.60
CA GLN A 607 1.77 -4.93 -13.51
C GLN A 607 1.93 -6.34 -14.06
N LEU A 608 2.67 -7.19 -13.33
CA LEU A 608 2.86 -8.59 -13.74
C LEU A 608 1.53 -9.38 -13.80
N ALA A 609 0.58 -9.01 -12.95
CA ALA A 609 -0.73 -9.66 -12.87
C ALA A 609 -1.81 -9.03 -13.77
N GLU A 610 -1.45 -8.05 -14.60
CA GLU A 610 -2.43 -7.35 -15.43
C GLU A 610 -3.00 -8.23 -16.56
N LYS A 611 -4.26 -7.95 -16.93
CA LYS A 611 -4.78 -8.31 -18.23
C LYS A 611 -4.08 -7.43 -19.25
N THR A 612 -3.47 -8.03 -20.28
CA THR A 612 -2.69 -7.28 -21.28
C THR A 612 -3.54 -6.18 -21.91
N PRO A 613 -3.17 -4.90 -21.77
CA PRO A 613 -3.93 -3.78 -22.34
C PRO A 613 -3.73 -3.69 -23.86
N TYR A 614 -4.57 -2.93 -24.53
CA TYR A 614 -4.27 -2.45 -25.87
C TYR A 614 -3.06 -1.53 -25.79
N PHE A 615 -2.02 -1.84 -26.56
CA PHE A 615 -0.78 -1.09 -26.51
C PHE A 615 -0.26 -0.73 -27.90
N ALA A 616 0.25 0.51 -28.03
CA ALA A 616 0.81 1.03 -29.25
C ALA A 616 2.17 1.70 -29.01
N TYR A 617 3.13 1.43 -29.91
CA TYR A 617 4.43 2.05 -29.90
C TYR A 617 4.52 3.06 -31.03
N ARG A 618 5.06 4.26 -30.76
CA ARG A 618 5.22 5.34 -31.72
C ARG A 618 6.70 5.66 -31.90
N PRO A 619 7.18 5.96 -33.11
CA PRO A 619 8.58 6.31 -33.30
C PRO A 619 8.90 7.72 -32.77
N LEU A 620 10.04 7.86 -32.07
CA LEU A 620 10.51 9.15 -31.55
C LEU A 620 10.77 10.17 -32.65
N SER A 621 11.14 9.73 -33.84
CA SER A 621 11.31 10.57 -35.03
C SER A 621 10.05 11.36 -35.39
N GLN A 622 8.86 10.76 -35.19
CA GLN A 622 7.55 11.38 -35.46
C GLN A 622 6.93 12.02 -34.22
N GLN A 623 7.28 11.58 -33.00
CA GLN A 623 6.69 12.07 -31.75
C GLN A 623 7.80 12.41 -30.75
N TYR A 624 8.23 13.66 -30.71
CA TYR A 624 9.24 14.10 -29.74
C TYR A 624 8.73 13.98 -28.30
N ARG A 625 9.59 13.47 -27.42
CA ARG A 625 9.41 13.43 -25.97
C ARG A 625 10.70 13.91 -25.28
N PRO A 626 10.63 14.86 -24.37
CA PRO A 626 11.83 15.35 -23.67
C PRO A 626 12.37 14.36 -22.64
N ARG A 627 11.48 13.63 -21.96
CA ARG A 627 11.87 12.60 -20.97
C ARG A 627 11.96 11.26 -21.67
N MET A 628 13.17 10.67 -21.66
CA MET A 628 13.43 9.36 -22.24
C MET A 628 14.29 8.52 -21.32
N THR A 629 14.11 7.21 -21.43
CA THR A 629 14.92 6.22 -20.73
C THR A 629 15.83 5.52 -21.74
N ILE A 630 17.13 5.52 -21.45
CA ILE A 630 18.12 4.75 -22.18
C ILE A 630 17.97 3.29 -21.76
N HIS A 631 17.66 2.42 -22.70
CA HIS A 631 17.66 0.96 -22.52
C HIS A 631 18.92 0.42 -23.16
N VAL A 632 19.71 -0.32 -22.39
CA VAL A 632 20.97 -0.87 -22.89
C VAL A 632 21.02 -2.36 -22.61
N ARG A 633 21.44 -3.12 -23.62
CA ARG A 633 21.79 -4.54 -23.51
C ARG A 633 23.27 -4.71 -23.60
N THR A 634 23.88 -5.41 -22.66
CA THR A 634 25.33 -5.61 -22.59
C THR A 634 25.73 -7.04 -22.97
N THR A 635 26.99 -7.24 -23.34
CA THR A 635 27.59 -8.56 -23.59
C THR A 635 28.19 -9.19 -22.33
N GLY A 636 28.27 -8.44 -21.22
CA GLY A 636 28.89 -8.87 -19.96
C GLY A 636 28.42 -7.99 -18.79
N ASP A 637 29.34 -7.63 -17.91
CA ASP A 637 29.04 -6.84 -16.70
C ASP A 637 28.36 -5.51 -17.01
N SER A 638 27.11 -5.40 -16.61
CA SER A 638 26.29 -4.20 -16.82
C SER A 638 26.79 -2.99 -16.02
N GLN A 639 27.41 -3.19 -14.84
CA GLN A 639 27.85 -2.10 -13.98
C GLN A 639 28.97 -1.28 -14.63
N ALA A 640 29.98 -1.95 -15.19
CA ALA A 640 31.09 -1.28 -15.85
C ALA A 640 30.67 -0.50 -17.11
N VAL A 641 29.66 -1.01 -17.85
CA VAL A 641 29.09 -0.30 -19.01
C VAL A 641 28.21 0.88 -18.53
N MET A 642 27.48 0.70 -17.46
CA MET A 642 26.62 1.72 -16.86
C MET A 642 27.40 2.99 -16.49
N ASP A 643 28.59 2.83 -15.89
CA ASP A 643 29.46 3.96 -15.57
C ASP A 643 29.99 4.69 -16.81
N LYS A 644 30.30 3.96 -17.87
CA LYS A 644 30.69 4.54 -19.15
C LYS A 644 29.55 5.33 -19.81
N VAL A 645 28.31 4.79 -19.78
CA VAL A 645 27.13 5.51 -20.29
C VAL A 645 26.89 6.79 -19.48
N ARG A 646 27.01 6.71 -18.14
CA ARG A 646 26.90 7.88 -17.27
C ARG A 646 27.93 8.95 -17.62
N ALA A 647 29.17 8.53 -17.92
CA ALA A 647 30.20 9.46 -18.35
C ALA A 647 29.89 10.11 -19.71
N GLN A 648 29.30 9.38 -20.68
CA GLN A 648 28.88 9.97 -21.96
C GLN A 648 27.76 10.99 -21.79
N VAL A 649 26.76 10.73 -20.94
CA VAL A 649 25.71 11.70 -20.66
C VAL A 649 26.29 12.99 -20.05
N ARG A 650 27.19 12.86 -19.06
CA ARG A 650 27.87 14.01 -18.44
C ARG A 650 28.78 14.77 -19.41
N ALA A 651 29.36 14.08 -20.36
CA ALA A 651 30.20 14.69 -21.40
C ALA A 651 29.36 15.49 -22.41
N LEU A 652 28.12 15.09 -22.66
CA LEU A 652 27.17 15.82 -23.48
C LEU A 652 26.61 17.04 -22.76
N ASP A 653 26.15 16.84 -21.52
CA ASP A 653 25.64 17.90 -20.69
C ASP A 653 25.70 17.54 -19.19
N ARG A 654 26.47 18.33 -18.42
CA ARG A 654 26.61 18.16 -16.96
C ARG A 654 25.34 18.55 -16.20
N SER A 655 24.46 19.34 -16.83
CA SER A 655 23.19 19.78 -16.22
C SER A 655 22.06 18.76 -16.30
N LEU A 656 22.30 17.60 -16.97
CA LEU A 656 21.30 16.54 -17.09
C LEU A 656 21.40 15.53 -15.93
N PRO A 657 20.49 15.56 -14.95
CA PRO A 657 20.47 14.58 -13.90
C PRO A 657 19.96 13.23 -14.46
N LEU A 658 20.70 12.15 -14.15
CA LEU A 658 20.26 10.79 -14.42
C LEU A 658 19.49 10.24 -13.22
N THR A 659 18.34 9.66 -13.50
CA THR A 659 17.47 9.02 -12.50
C THR A 659 17.13 7.59 -12.92
N GLY A 660 16.64 6.77 -11.99
CA GLY A 660 16.28 5.38 -12.29
C GLY A 660 17.43 4.61 -12.92
N VAL A 661 18.66 4.81 -12.42
CA VAL A 661 19.86 4.12 -12.89
C VAL A 661 19.94 2.77 -12.20
N GLU A 662 19.46 1.75 -12.88
CA GLU A 662 19.32 0.40 -12.31
C GLU A 662 19.39 -0.68 -13.39
N THR A 663 19.75 -1.89 -13.00
CA THR A 663 19.63 -3.04 -13.89
C THR A 663 18.16 -3.42 -14.07
N LEU A 664 17.79 -4.05 -15.19
CA LEU A 664 16.42 -4.55 -15.37
C LEU A 664 16.03 -5.57 -14.29
N ALA A 665 16.99 -6.31 -13.74
CA ALA A 665 16.77 -7.22 -12.63
C ALA A 665 16.42 -6.47 -11.31
N GLU A 666 17.05 -5.32 -11.08
CA GLU A 666 16.71 -4.44 -9.94
C GLU A 666 15.36 -3.77 -10.15
N HIS A 667 15.10 -3.30 -11.38
CA HIS A 667 13.81 -2.74 -11.77
C HIS A 667 12.64 -3.67 -11.45
N MET A 668 12.81 -4.97 -11.69
CA MET A 668 11.80 -5.98 -11.37
C MET A 668 11.47 -6.12 -9.87
N ARG A 669 12.24 -5.49 -8.98
CA ARG A 669 11.95 -5.51 -7.53
C ARG A 669 10.73 -4.65 -7.18
N ALA A 670 10.53 -3.54 -7.86
CA ALA A 670 9.44 -2.60 -7.60
C ALA A 670 8.05 -3.19 -7.92
N PRO A 671 7.81 -3.80 -9.10
CA PRO A 671 6.55 -4.49 -9.41
C PRO A 671 6.21 -5.64 -8.45
N LEU A 672 7.24 -6.28 -7.87
CA LEU A 672 7.07 -7.36 -6.90
C LEU A 672 6.84 -6.88 -5.47
N ALA A 673 7.06 -5.60 -5.18
CA ALA A 673 6.97 -5.07 -3.81
C ALA A 673 5.59 -5.26 -3.16
N PRO A 674 4.43 -5.04 -3.82
CA PRO A 674 3.13 -5.28 -3.22
C PRO A 674 2.91 -6.76 -2.89
N ALA A 675 3.28 -7.67 -3.80
CA ALA A 675 3.16 -9.11 -3.56
C ALA A 675 4.07 -9.58 -2.43
N ARG A 676 5.30 -9.05 -2.33
CA ARG A 676 6.22 -9.31 -1.22
C ARG A 676 5.66 -8.83 0.11
N LEU A 677 5.15 -7.60 0.16
CA LEU A 677 4.57 -7.03 1.37
C LEU A 677 3.40 -7.88 1.88
N LEU A 678 2.48 -8.25 0.99
CA LEU A 678 1.34 -9.10 1.33
C LEU A 678 1.78 -10.48 1.82
N ALA A 679 2.77 -11.10 1.17
CA ALA A 679 3.30 -12.40 1.58
C ALA A 679 4.00 -12.33 2.94
N TRP A 680 4.80 -11.28 3.21
CA TRP A 680 5.46 -11.06 4.50
C TRP A 680 4.47 -10.80 5.63
N LEU A 681 3.50 -9.90 5.44
CA LEU A 681 2.49 -9.58 6.45
C LEU A 681 1.62 -10.80 6.75
N SER A 682 1.10 -11.45 5.70
CA SER A 682 0.26 -12.65 5.87
C SER A 682 1.04 -13.81 6.48
N GLY A 683 2.30 -13.99 6.10
CA GLY A 683 3.20 -14.98 6.68
C GLY A 683 3.44 -14.74 8.18
N ALA A 684 3.74 -13.50 8.57
CA ALA A 684 3.91 -13.12 9.96
C ALA A 684 2.63 -13.36 10.78
N PHE A 685 1.46 -13.00 10.25
CA PHE A 685 0.16 -13.24 10.90
C PHE A 685 -0.17 -14.73 10.96
N GLY A 686 0.16 -15.51 9.93
CA GLY A 686 0.01 -16.96 9.92
C GLY A 686 0.86 -17.64 11.00
N VAL A 687 2.13 -17.26 11.10
CA VAL A 687 3.03 -17.79 12.16
C VAL A 687 2.52 -17.37 13.55
N LEU A 688 2.11 -16.14 13.74
CA LEU A 688 1.55 -15.65 15.00
C LEU A 688 0.28 -16.44 15.38
N ALA A 689 -0.64 -16.62 14.43
CA ALA A 689 -1.85 -17.42 14.64
C ALA A 689 -1.54 -18.88 14.99
N LEU A 690 -0.53 -19.48 14.35
CA LEU A 690 -0.07 -20.84 14.63
C LEU A 690 0.50 -20.97 16.05
N LEU A 691 1.34 -20.03 16.46
CA LEU A 691 1.89 -19.99 17.82
C LEU A 691 0.80 -19.79 18.88
N LEU A 692 -0.14 -18.90 18.62
CA LEU A 692 -1.28 -18.67 19.49
C LEU A 692 -2.20 -19.91 19.56
N ALA A 693 -2.43 -20.60 18.44
CA ALA A 693 -3.20 -21.83 18.40
C ALA A 693 -2.51 -22.94 19.23
N ALA A 694 -1.22 -23.12 19.05
CA ALA A 694 -0.43 -24.10 19.80
C ALA A 694 -0.45 -23.83 21.31
N THR A 695 -0.23 -22.59 21.72
CA THR A 695 -0.23 -22.20 23.15
C THR A 695 -1.61 -22.33 23.79
N GLY A 696 -2.68 -21.98 23.06
CA GLY A 696 -4.05 -22.13 23.53
C GLY A 696 -4.46 -23.58 23.72
N LEU A 697 -4.18 -24.43 22.74
CA LEU A 697 -4.48 -25.85 22.82
C LEU A 697 -3.65 -26.55 23.89
N TYR A 698 -2.34 -26.22 23.99
CA TYR A 698 -1.51 -26.69 25.10
C TYR A 698 -2.12 -26.34 26.45
N GLY A 699 -2.56 -25.10 26.66
CA GLY A 699 -3.19 -24.66 27.92
C GLY A 699 -4.46 -25.44 28.25
N VAL A 700 -5.32 -25.68 27.26
CA VAL A 700 -6.56 -26.43 27.42
C VAL A 700 -6.27 -27.89 27.73
N MET A 701 -5.33 -28.53 27.02
CA MET A 701 -4.98 -29.95 27.23
C MET A 701 -4.26 -30.15 28.56
N ALA A 702 -3.35 -29.27 28.96
CA ALA A 702 -2.69 -29.33 30.26
C ALA A 702 -3.69 -29.24 31.42
N TYR A 703 -4.73 -28.43 31.30
CA TYR A 703 -5.81 -28.32 32.25
C TYR A 703 -6.67 -29.58 32.28
N LEU A 704 -7.05 -30.14 31.12
CA LEU A 704 -7.84 -31.39 31.02
C LEU A 704 -7.13 -32.54 31.70
N VAL A 705 -5.83 -32.65 31.50
CA VAL A 705 -4.98 -33.68 32.13
C VAL A 705 -4.92 -33.49 33.64
N SER A 706 -4.67 -32.27 34.13
CA SER A 706 -4.57 -31.98 35.56
C SER A 706 -5.90 -32.17 36.31
N GLY A 707 -7.03 -31.92 35.67
CA GLY A 707 -8.37 -32.09 36.24
C GLY A 707 -8.81 -33.57 36.33
N ARG A 708 -8.14 -34.49 35.59
CA ARG A 708 -8.46 -35.90 35.52
C ARG A 708 -7.36 -36.81 36.09
N THR A 709 -6.45 -36.25 36.87
CA THR A 709 -5.30 -37.00 37.41
C THR A 709 -5.74 -38.22 38.25
N ARG A 710 -6.81 -38.06 39.03
CA ARG A 710 -7.40 -39.17 39.84
C ARG A 710 -8.03 -40.25 38.96
N GLU A 711 -8.78 -39.87 37.90
CA GLU A 711 -9.35 -40.78 36.92
C GLU A 711 -8.28 -41.62 36.22
N PHE A 712 -7.19 -40.95 35.79
CA PHE A 712 -6.04 -41.60 35.18
C PHE A 712 -5.33 -42.53 36.16
N GLY A 713 -5.16 -42.07 37.42
CA GLY A 713 -4.58 -42.88 38.48
C GLY A 713 -5.39 -44.17 38.74
N ILE A 714 -6.73 -44.06 38.80
CA ILE A 714 -7.62 -45.25 38.98
C ILE A 714 -7.52 -46.21 37.79
N ARG A 715 -7.51 -45.67 36.56
CA ARG A 715 -7.39 -46.54 35.37
C ARG A 715 -6.06 -47.27 35.31
N VAL A 716 -4.96 -46.58 35.65
CA VAL A 716 -3.62 -47.18 35.70
C VAL A 716 -3.56 -48.24 36.84
N ALA A 717 -4.17 -47.96 38.00
CA ALA A 717 -4.27 -48.92 39.09
C ALA A 717 -5.12 -50.17 38.72
N LEU A 718 -6.10 -50.04 37.80
CA LEU A 718 -6.91 -51.09 37.23
C LEU A 718 -6.25 -51.80 36.03
N GLY A 719 -5.00 -51.48 35.69
CA GLY A 719 -4.21 -52.17 34.68
C GLY A 719 -4.16 -51.48 33.30
N ALA A 720 -4.65 -50.26 33.15
CA ALA A 720 -4.51 -49.52 31.90
C ALA A 720 -3.06 -49.11 31.66
N ASN A 721 -2.53 -49.31 30.44
CA ASN A 721 -1.20 -48.88 30.04
C ASN A 721 -1.16 -47.35 29.85
N GLY A 722 0.02 -46.77 30.07
CA GLY A 722 0.23 -45.33 29.82
C GLY A 722 -0.14 -44.90 28.39
N VAL A 723 -0.02 -45.84 27.41
CA VAL A 723 -0.39 -45.59 26.02
C VAL A 723 -1.91 -45.42 25.85
N ASP A 724 -2.72 -46.11 26.66
CA ASP A 724 -4.20 -45.97 26.61
C ASP A 724 -4.64 -44.60 27.09
N VAL A 725 -3.98 -44.05 28.13
CA VAL A 725 -4.19 -42.69 28.63
C VAL A 725 -3.76 -41.66 27.58
N LEU A 726 -2.60 -41.87 26.93
CA LEU A 726 -2.10 -41.02 25.85
C LEU A 726 -3.10 -40.98 24.70
N ARG A 727 -3.57 -42.15 24.22
CA ARG A 727 -4.52 -42.26 23.12
C ARG A 727 -5.84 -41.56 23.43
N LEU A 728 -6.35 -41.67 24.63
CA LEU A 728 -7.58 -41.01 25.06
C LEU A 728 -7.46 -39.47 24.95
N VAL A 729 -6.38 -38.91 25.49
CA VAL A 729 -6.13 -37.47 25.52
C VAL A 729 -5.90 -36.96 24.12
N LEU A 730 -5.13 -37.66 23.28
CA LEU A 730 -4.86 -37.26 21.90
C LEU A 730 -6.12 -37.30 21.03
N VAL A 731 -6.97 -38.35 21.17
CA VAL A 731 -8.23 -38.44 20.38
C VAL A 731 -9.17 -37.31 20.73
N GLU A 732 -9.33 -36.94 22.00
CA GLU A 732 -10.16 -35.81 22.40
C GLU A 732 -9.62 -34.47 21.80
N GLY A 733 -8.31 -34.25 21.81
CA GLY A 733 -7.68 -33.07 21.20
C GLY A 733 -7.85 -33.04 19.69
N LEU A 734 -7.60 -34.19 19.02
CA LEU A 734 -7.70 -34.29 17.57
C LEU A 734 -9.13 -34.09 17.05
N MET A 735 -10.16 -34.52 17.81
CA MET A 735 -11.55 -34.26 17.43
C MET A 735 -11.86 -32.75 17.40
N LEU A 736 -11.45 -32.01 18.42
CA LEU A 736 -11.65 -30.56 18.45
C LEU A 736 -10.90 -29.85 17.30
N VAL A 737 -9.67 -30.30 17.04
CA VAL A 737 -8.86 -29.80 15.92
C VAL A 737 -9.52 -30.14 14.59
N GLY A 738 -10.02 -31.35 14.40
CA GLY A 738 -10.71 -31.82 13.19
C GLY A 738 -11.94 -30.95 12.85
N VAL A 739 -12.79 -30.68 13.85
CA VAL A 739 -13.95 -29.78 13.67
C VAL A 739 -13.49 -28.35 13.33
N GLY A 740 -12.46 -27.85 14.01
CA GLY A 740 -11.88 -26.53 13.72
C GLY A 740 -11.28 -26.45 12.34
N VAL A 741 -10.57 -27.49 11.89
CA VAL A 741 -10.01 -27.58 10.53
C VAL A 741 -11.11 -27.58 9.49
N LEU A 742 -12.16 -28.36 9.68
CA LEU A 742 -13.30 -28.41 8.75
C LEU A 742 -13.96 -27.04 8.61
N LEU A 743 -14.27 -26.36 9.71
CA LEU A 743 -14.84 -25.01 9.69
C LEU A 743 -13.87 -24.00 9.10
N GLY A 744 -12.58 -24.11 9.40
CA GLY A 744 -11.53 -23.27 8.84
C GLY A 744 -11.39 -23.42 7.32
N LEU A 745 -11.45 -24.63 6.79
CA LEU A 745 -11.44 -24.91 5.35
C LEU A 745 -12.65 -24.29 4.64
N LEU A 746 -13.85 -24.45 5.22
CA LEU A 746 -15.07 -23.83 4.68
C LEU A 746 -14.99 -22.29 4.69
N ALA A 747 -14.55 -21.72 5.80
CA ALA A 747 -14.36 -20.27 5.90
C ALA A 747 -13.28 -19.75 4.93
N SER A 748 -12.17 -20.50 4.78
CA SER A 748 -11.12 -20.17 3.83
C SER A 748 -11.63 -20.21 2.39
N ALA A 749 -12.40 -21.22 2.00
CA ALA A 749 -12.98 -21.34 0.66
C ALA A 749 -13.95 -20.17 0.35
N ALA A 750 -14.66 -19.64 1.35
CA ALA A 750 -15.52 -18.47 1.19
C ALA A 750 -14.69 -17.18 1.04
N LEU A 751 -13.70 -16.96 1.92
CA LEU A 751 -12.90 -15.75 1.93
C LEU A 751 -11.98 -15.65 0.71
N THR A 752 -11.39 -16.75 0.27
CA THR A 752 -10.46 -16.75 -0.87
C THR A 752 -11.12 -16.37 -2.19
N ARG A 753 -12.44 -16.52 -2.33
CA ARG A 753 -13.20 -15.99 -3.47
C ARG A 753 -13.14 -14.45 -3.51
N VAL A 754 -13.18 -13.79 -2.35
CA VAL A 754 -13.05 -12.33 -2.25
C VAL A 754 -11.62 -11.88 -2.60
N LEU A 755 -10.63 -12.70 -2.28
CA LEU A 755 -9.21 -12.41 -2.55
C LEU A 755 -8.79 -12.77 -3.99
N GLN A 756 -9.65 -13.39 -4.78
CA GLN A 756 -9.31 -13.92 -6.11
C GLN A 756 -8.75 -12.86 -7.05
N SER A 757 -9.27 -11.63 -6.98
CA SER A 757 -8.77 -10.48 -7.79
C SER A 757 -7.35 -10.05 -7.42
N MET A 758 -6.84 -10.45 -6.25
CA MET A 758 -5.49 -10.12 -5.77
C MET A 758 -4.48 -11.26 -6.00
N LEU A 759 -4.94 -12.41 -6.50
CA LEU A 759 -4.12 -13.60 -6.70
C LEU A 759 -3.79 -13.78 -8.19
N TYR A 760 -2.52 -13.89 -8.51
CA TYR A 760 -2.03 -14.15 -9.85
C TYR A 760 -1.60 -15.60 -10.03
N GLY A 761 -2.17 -16.29 -11.02
CA GLY A 761 -1.80 -17.67 -11.36
C GLY A 761 -2.05 -18.71 -10.25
N VAL A 762 -2.88 -18.36 -9.25
CA VAL A 762 -3.27 -19.25 -8.15
C VAL A 762 -4.78 -19.33 -8.10
N SER A 763 -5.31 -20.57 -8.11
CA SER A 763 -6.74 -20.77 -7.84
C SER A 763 -7.09 -20.35 -6.41
N ALA A 764 -8.22 -19.69 -6.23
CA ALA A 764 -8.74 -19.32 -4.91
C ALA A 764 -8.91 -20.55 -3.98
N THR A 765 -9.13 -21.74 -4.55
CA THR A 765 -9.28 -23.00 -3.84
C THR A 765 -8.14 -23.98 -4.14
N ASP A 766 -6.89 -23.46 -4.16
CA ASP A 766 -5.72 -24.29 -4.45
C ASP A 766 -5.57 -25.49 -3.49
N PRO A 767 -5.75 -26.74 -3.95
CA PRO A 767 -5.80 -27.91 -3.05
C PRO A 767 -4.48 -28.13 -2.31
N MET A 768 -3.36 -27.81 -2.93
CA MET A 768 -2.04 -28.02 -2.34
C MET A 768 -1.82 -27.09 -1.14
N THR A 769 -2.21 -25.82 -1.25
CA THR A 769 -2.14 -24.85 -0.15
C THR A 769 -3.10 -25.23 0.98
N PHE A 770 -4.35 -25.55 0.65
CA PHE A 770 -5.36 -25.92 1.65
C PHE A 770 -4.94 -27.16 2.43
N THR A 771 -4.51 -28.22 1.73
CA THR A 771 -4.07 -29.47 2.36
C THR A 771 -2.78 -29.25 3.16
N GLY A 772 -1.79 -28.57 2.59
CA GLY A 772 -0.51 -28.31 3.26
C GLY A 772 -0.65 -27.50 4.55
N MET A 773 -1.49 -26.44 4.55
CA MET A 773 -1.71 -25.63 5.75
C MET A 773 -2.56 -26.36 6.80
N ALA A 774 -3.53 -27.17 6.39
CA ALA A 774 -4.28 -28.02 7.31
C ALA A 774 -3.39 -29.08 7.98
N LEU A 775 -2.49 -29.72 7.22
CA LEU A 775 -1.53 -30.69 7.76
C LEU A 775 -0.51 -30.00 8.69
N LEU A 776 -0.01 -28.84 8.33
CA LEU A 776 0.90 -28.06 9.18
C LEU A 776 0.25 -27.73 10.53
N LEU A 777 -0.97 -27.19 10.49
CA LEU A 777 -1.73 -26.88 11.72
C LEU A 777 -2.00 -28.12 12.54
N ALA A 778 -2.42 -29.23 11.91
CA ALA A 778 -2.65 -30.50 12.57
C ALA A 778 -1.37 -31.05 13.24
N ALA A 779 -0.23 -30.99 12.58
CA ALA A 779 1.06 -31.43 13.14
C ALA A 779 1.47 -30.57 14.35
N VAL A 780 1.39 -29.25 14.27
CA VAL A 780 1.75 -28.36 15.38
C VAL A 780 0.81 -28.54 16.57
N THR A 781 -0.49 -28.69 16.30
CA THR A 781 -1.48 -28.93 17.36
C THR A 781 -1.32 -30.31 18.00
N LEU A 782 -0.93 -31.31 17.23
CA LEU A 782 -0.61 -32.66 17.75
C LEU A 782 0.59 -32.61 18.71
N VAL A 783 1.65 -31.88 18.35
CA VAL A 783 2.82 -31.64 19.23
C VAL A 783 2.40 -30.92 20.51
N ALA A 784 1.54 -29.91 20.39
CA ALA A 784 1.02 -29.16 21.54
C ALA A 784 0.18 -30.03 22.48
N CYS A 785 -0.57 -31.01 21.97
CA CYS A 785 -1.33 -31.98 22.76
C CYS A 785 -0.45 -33.10 23.38
N TYR A 786 0.61 -33.49 22.66
CA TYR A 786 1.48 -34.59 23.08
C TYR A 786 2.23 -34.30 24.41
N ILE A 787 2.69 -33.05 24.59
CA ILE A 787 3.47 -32.67 25.78
C ILE A 787 2.65 -32.85 27.09
N PRO A 788 1.41 -32.31 27.22
CA PRO A 788 0.58 -32.56 28.39
C PRO A 788 0.18 -34.03 28.54
N ALA A 789 -0.15 -34.71 27.44
CA ALA A 789 -0.54 -36.11 27.44
C ALA A 789 0.60 -37.02 27.93
N ARG A 790 1.84 -36.76 27.55
CA ARG A 790 3.03 -37.47 28.05
C ARG A 790 3.26 -37.25 29.57
N ARG A 791 2.92 -36.06 30.08
CA ARG A 791 2.95 -35.82 31.53
C ARG A 791 1.91 -36.65 32.27
N ALA A 792 0.71 -36.85 31.70
CA ALA A 792 -0.34 -37.69 32.26
C ALA A 792 0.10 -39.15 32.38
N MET A 793 0.84 -39.68 31.41
CA MET A 793 1.37 -41.08 31.46
C MET A 793 2.34 -41.32 32.60
N LYS A 794 3.06 -40.30 33.08
CA LYS A 794 4.07 -40.39 34.12
C LYS A 794 3.52 -40.13 35.53
N THR A 795 2.19 -40.04 35.68
CA THR A 795 1.56 -39.79 36.98
C THR A 795 1.61 -41.09 37.80
N ASP A 796 2.27 -41.03 38.97
CA ASP A 796 2.34 -42.13 39.91
C ASP A 796 0.94 -42.38 40.52
N PRO A 797 0.38 -43.62 40.41
CA PRO A 797 -0.94 -43.95 40.95
C PRO A 797 -1.07 -43.72 42.46
N MET A 798 0.03 -43.97 43.21
CA MET A 798 0.05 -43.75 44.65
C MET A 798 -0.02 -42.27 45.03
N VAL A 799 0.61 -41.41 44.24
CA VAL A 799 0.56 -39.94 44.44
C VAL A 799 -0.82 -39.43 44.04
N ALA A 800 -1.41 -39.92 42.93
CA ALA A 800 -2.72 -39.52 42.44
C ALA A 800 -3.88 -39.89 43.40
N LEU A 801 -3.73 -40.95 44.19
CA LEU A 801 -4.73 -41.39 45.18
C LEU A 801 -4.54 -40.70 46.54
N ARG A 802 -3.35 -40.14 46.84
CA ARG A 802 -3.03 -39.44 48.09
C ARG A 802 -3.32 -37.92 48.09
N TYR A 803 -3.62 -37.33 46.94
CA TYR A 803 -4.01 -35.90 46.85
C TYR A 803 -5.44 -35.73 47.35
N GLU A 804 -5.60 -35.42 48.64
CA GLU A 804 -6.80 -34.82 49.22
C GLU A 804 -6.94 -33.31 48.95
#